data_e97f5748cefac0a0d861e2589f509c69
#
_entry.id   e97f5748cefac0a0d861e2589f509c69
#
_cell.length_a   1.000
_cell.length_b   1.000
_cell.length_c   1.000
_cell.angle_alpha   90.00
_cell.angle_beta   90.00
_cell.angle_gamma   90.00
#
_symmetry.space_group_name_H-M   'P 1'
#
loop_
_entity.id
_entity.type
_entity.pdbx_description
1 polymer ?
#
loop_
_entity_poly.entity_id
_entity_poly.type
_entity_poly.pdbx_seq_one_letter_code
_entity_poly.pdbx_strand_id
1 'polypeptide(L)'
;MKKLITSIILSATLLSPLTIAQAQGLKDLPVPVGPINEMTYSPSVTRLSLWSPVAEEVCAHLYNKDLGGEAIETVALKHAEDGTWSVRLNGDRNGLFYTFQVKVNGKWLEETPGIFAKTVGTNGQRAMIMDLRTTAPAGWSTDKAPESKGLSDVVLYEMHHRDFSVDASSGIKNKGKFLALTEKGTRNPAGLATGTDHLKELGVTHVHLLPSYDYGSIDERTGKSISGGGRDQVTYYNWGYDPVNYNCPEGSYSTNPANPATRIKEFKEMVMAMHKAGLRVVMDVVYNHVFDLMQSNFQKTVPDYFFRWQNNSEAKSGQSAERVASNGSGCGNETASEMPMMRKYMVESVLYWMKEFHVDGFRFDLMGIHDIETMNAIREAAQAVDPNVIIYGEGWAASAPAYPEEKLAMKANTAQLGGIAAFGDEMRDGLRGGWRDDKEGAFLIGIAGNEESVKFGIVGAIQHPGIDYSKVNYSKAPWAEQPTQMISYVSCHDDMCIADRLKCTLSAKKGKKKLTDDQITKQQMALMKLAETVTLTSQGVPFIWCGDEIMRDRKGVHNCYASPDSVNAIDWNNKTAYLDIFNYIKDMIALRKAHPAFRMGCAEKVRNNLAFIPVKQKNVVAFTIKGSAVGDSWSDIVVVFNSNDRAVVIPVEQGKYTIAVENGKISEQGLRNATLKTIKVAPQSATIMYK
;
A
#
# COMPACT_ATOMS: atom_id res chain seq x y z
N MET A 1 0.91 -51.29 20.37
CA MET A 1 1.31 -51.11 18.95
C MET A 1 1.97 -49.71 18.86
N LYS A 2 3.29 -49.72 18.81
CA LYS A 2 4.11 -48.48 18.72
C LYS A 2 4.08 -47.99 17.27
N LYS A 3 3.61 -46.77 17.04
CA LYS A 3 3.79 -46.11 15.74
C LYS A 3 5.14 -45.40 15.72
N LEU A 4 5.98 -45.81 14.79
CA LEU A 4 7.20 -45.09 14.42
C LEU A 4 6.85 -43.72 13.86
N ILE A 5 7.33 -42.68 14.50
CA ILE A 5 7.41 -41.34 13.94
C ILE A 5 8.80 -41.24 13.33
N THR A 6 8.87 -41.25 12.01
CA THR A 6 10.10 -41.00 11.27
C THR A 6 10.27 -39.45 11.19
N SER A 7 11.10 -38.92 12.09
CA SER A 7 11.54 -37.52 12.00
C SER A 7 12.53 -37.38 10.84
N ILE A 8 12.14 -36.67 9.81
CA ILE A 8 13.07 -36.18 8.78
C ILE A 8 13.82 -35.02 9.43
N ILE A 9 15.05 -35.29 9.85
CA ILE A 9 15.99 -34.24 10.26
C ILE A 9 16.51 -33.60 8.98
N LEU A 10 15.94 -32.46 8.61
CA LEU A 10 16.55 -31.56 7.63
C LEU A 10 17.79 -30.94 8.31
N SER A 11 18.97 -31.36 7.89
CA SER A 11 20.23 -30.76 8.33
C SER A 11 20.35 -29.36 7.71
N ALA A 12 19.86 -28.35 8.41
CA ALA A 12 20.20 -26.97 8.14
C ALA A 12 21.69 -26.79 8.44
N THR A 13 22.52 -26.72 7.42
CA THR A 13 23.92 -26.31 7.56
C THR A 13 23.92 -24.81 7.88
N LEU A 14 23.99 -24.50 9.17
CA LEU A 14 24.17 -23.13 9.68
C LEU A 14 25.48 -22.57 9.14
N LEU A 15 25.40 -21.56 8.30
CA LEU A 15 26.52 -20.63 8.05
C LEU A 15 26.81 -19.93 9.37
N SER A 16 28.06 -19.96 9.82
CA SER A 16 28.47 -19.27 11.05
C SER A 16 28.23 -17.77 10.88
N PRO A 17 27.48 -17.10 11.76
CA PRO A 17 27.22 -15.67 11.63
C PRO A 17 28.52 -14.86 11.69
N LEU A 18 28.61 -13.84 10.85
CA LEU A 18 29.73 -12.89 10.81
C LEU A 18 29.85 -12.12 12.14
N THR A 19 31.06 -11.82 12.58
CA THR A 19 31.29 -10.97 13.76
C THR A 19 30.93 -9.50 13.48
N ILE A 20 30.77 -8.66 14.53
CA ILE A 20 30.49 -7.21 14.39
C ILE A 20 31.56 -6.51 13.53
N ALA A 21 32.82 -6.90 13.64
CA ALA A 21 33.93 -6.36 12.81
C ALA A 21 33.77 -6.73 11.32
N GLN A 22 33.22 -7.91 11.02
CA GLN A 22 32.90 -8.31 9.65
C GLN A 22 31.70 -7.56 9.11
N ALA A 23 30.72 -7.19 9.94
CA ALA A 23 29.57 -6.39 9.52
C ALA A 23 29.95 -4.92 9.19
N GLN A 24 30.98 -4.36 9.82
CA GLN A 24 31.53 -3.04 9.43
C GLN A 24 32.21 -3.09 8.08
N GLY A 25 32.92 -4.17 7.76
CA GLY A 25 33.54 -4.37 6.44
C GLY A 25 32.55 -4.55 5.28
N LEU A 26 31.30 -4.97 5.55
CA LEU A 26 30.28 -5.12 4.49
C LEU A 26 29.83 -3.77 3.90
N LYS A 27 29.84 -2.68 4.66
CA LYS A 27 29.50 -1.33 4.15
C LYS A 27 30.49 -0.80 3.13
N ASP A 28 31.73 -1.23 3.21
CA ASP A 28 32.83 -0.76 2.38
C ASP A 28 32.99 -1.59 1.09
N LEU A 29 32.12 -2.56 0.86
CA LEU A 29 32.13 -3.35 -0.37
C LEU A 29 31.88 -2.46 -1.59
N PRO A 30 32.60 -2.68 -2.71
CA PRO A 30 32.44 -1.87 -3.91
C PRO A 30 31.02 -1.99 -4.46
N VAL A 31 30.41 -0.86 -4.82
CA VAL A 31 29.09 -0.81 -5.44
C VAL A 31 29.24 -0.30 -6.87
N PRO A 32 28.74 -1.02 -7.90
CA PRO A 32 28.81 -0.60 -9.28
C PRO A 32 28.14 0.76 -9.51
N VAL A 33 28.78 1.64 -10.28
CA VAL A 33 28.23 2.96 -10.62
C VAL A 33 27.10 2.84 -11.66
N GLY A 34 27.20 1.90 -12.60
CA GLY A 34 26.19 1.67 -13.63
C GLY A 34 24.93 0.99 -13.11
N PRO A 35 23.86 0.92 -13.92
CA PRO A 35 22.61 0.26 -13.55
C PRO A 35 22.80 -1.25 -13.33
N ILE A 36 21.97 -1.82 -12.46
CA ILE A 36 21.92 -3.26 -12.22
C ILE A 36 21.26 -3.95 -13.42
N ASN A 37 22.07 -4.67 -14.21
CA ASN A 37 21.61 -5.43 -15.37
C ASN A 37 22.13 -6.86 -15.28
N GLU A 38 21.38 -7.74 -14.64
CA GLU A 38 21.78 -9.14 -14.46
C GLU A 38 21.66 -9.95 -15.75
N MET A 39 20.79 -9.54 -16.67
CA MET A 39 20.63 -10.16 -17.99
C MET A 39 20.44 -9.09 -19.06
N THR A 40 21.27 -9.17 -20.10
CA THR A 40 21.04 -8.45 -21.36
C THR A 40 21.06 -9.43 -22.51
N TYR A 41 20.16 -9.26 -23.47
CA TYR A 41 19.97 -10.18 -24.57
C TYR A 41 19.97 -9.47 -25.93
N SER A 42 20.63 -10.12 -26.88
CA SER A 42 20.43 -9.94 -28.31
C SER A 42 20.54 -11.31 -29.02
N PRO A 43 20.07 -11.48 -30.27
CA PRO A 43 20.16 -12.76 -30.99
C PRO A 43 21.60 -13.29 -31.18
N SER A 44 22.61 -12.44 -31.09
CA SER A 44 24.00 -12.85 -31.24
C SER A 44 24.72 -13.11 -29.91
N VAL A 45 24.24 -12.50 -28.81
CA VAL A 45 24.93 -12.60 -27.53
C VAL A 45 23.97 -12.31 -26.36
N THR A 46 24.10 -13.13 -25.31
CA THR A 46 23.54 -12.86 -23.98
C THR A 46 24.68 -12.56 -23.03
N ARG A 47 24.53 -11.52 -22.20
CA ARG A 47 25.39 -11.29 -21.05
C ARG A 47 24.59 -11.59 -19.78
N LEU A 48 25.16 -12.45 -18.93
CA LEU A 48 24.70 -12.64 -17.56
C LEU A 48 25.70 -11.99 -16.60
N SER A 49 25.19 -11.33 -15.57
CA SER A 49 25.99 -10.59 -14.60
C SER A 49 25.36 -10.63 -13.23
N LEU A 50 26.15 -10.78 -12.18
CA LEU A 50 25.71 -10.78 -10.78
C LEU A 50 26.67 -9.96 -9.94
N TRP A 51 26.16 -9.15 -9.00
CA TRP A 51 26.97 -8.49 -7.99
C TRP A 51 27.12 -9.38 -6.77
N SER A 52 28.34 -9.85 -6.50
CA SER A 52 28.69 -10.64 -5.33
C SER A 52 30.16 -10.44 -4.99
N PRO A 53 30.53 -9.32 -4.36
CA PRO A 53 31.91 -8.96 -4.08
C PRO A 53 32.61 -9.90 -3.05
N VAL A 54 31.82 -10.68 -2.32
CA VAL A 54 32.33 -11.66 -1.34
C VAL A 54 32.52 -13.06 -1.93
N ALA A 55 32.14 -13.25 -3.19
CA ALA A 55 32.23 -14.55 -3.84
C ALA A 55 33.67 -14.93 -4.19
N GLU A 56 33.99 -16.21 -4.02
CA GLU A 56 35.23 -16.85 -4.51
C GLU A 56 35.08 -17.33 -5.96
N GLU A 57 33.89 -17.83 -6.28
CA GLU A 57 33.51 -18.32 -7.61
C GLU A 57 32.02 -18.04 -7.84
N VAL A 58 31.64 -17.76 -9.07
CA VAL A 58 30.26 -17.65 -9.52
C VAL A 58 30.07 -18.40 -10.82
N CYS A 59 29.01 -19.20 -10.91
CA CYS A 59 28.58 -19.83 -12.17
C CYS A 59 27.12 -19.52 -12.48
N ALA A 60 26.76 -19.63 -13.75
CA ALA A 60 25.38 -19.62 -14.22
C ALA A 60 25.02 -20.97 -14.78
N HIS A 61 23.84 -21.46 -14.43
CA HIS A 61 23.24 -22.69 -14.95
C HIS A 61 22.14 -22.33 -15.94
N LEU A 62 22.12 -22.98 -17.10
CA LEU A 62 21.10 -22.79 -18.13
C LEU A 62 20.16 -23.99 -18.17
N TYR A 63 18.88 -23.74 -18.44
CA TYR A 63 17.83 -24.73 -18.41
C TYR A 63 16.84 -24.55 -19.59
N ASN A 64 16.23 -25.67 -20.03
CA ASN A 64 15.15 -25.65 -21.01
C ASN A 64 13.76 -25.37 -20.39
N LYS A 65 13.64 -25.43 -19.06
CA LYS A 65 12.35 -25.34 -18.34
C LYS A 65 12.44 -24.32 -17.20
N ASP A 66 11.32 -23.70 -16.91
CA ASP A 66 11.12 -22.82 -15.76
C ASP A 66 11.25 -23.51 -14.41
N LEU A 67 10.88 -24.80 -14.36
CA LEU A 67 10.93 -25.66 -13.18
C LEU A 67 11.44 -27.05 -13.49
N GLY A 68 12.22 -27.63 -12.53
CA GLY A 68 12.72 -28.99 -12.62
C GLY A 68 13.69 -29.23 -13.79
N GLY A 69 14.13 -30.47 -13.97
CA GLY A 69 15.12 -30.85 -14.98
C GLY A 69 16.54 -30.41 -14.61
N GLU A 70 17.52 -31.03 -15.28
CA GLU A 70 18.93 -30.76 -15.09
C GLU A 70 19.38 -29.53 -15.90
N ALA A 71 20.46 -28.87 -15.44
CA ALA A 71 21.12 -27.84 -16.20
C ALA A 71 21.69 -28.41 -17.51
N ILE A 72 21.39 -27.75 -18.63
CA ILE A 72 21.90 -28.15 -19.95
C ILE A 72 23.31 -27.59 -20.21
N GLU A 73 23.68 -26.53 -19.49
CA GLU A 73 24.98 -25.87 -19.58
C GLU A 73 25.28 -25.20 -18.25
N THR A 74 26.51 -25.27 -17.77
CA THR A 74 27.02 -24.53 -16.63
C THR A 74 28.24 -23.74 -17.05
N VAL A 75 28.24 -22.44 -16.80
CA VAL A 75 29.31 -21.53 -17.23
C VAL A 75 29.84 -20.71 -16.05
N ALA A 76 31.16 -20.64 -15.93
CA ALA A 76 31.82 -19.81 -14.94
C ALA A 76 31.76 -18.34 -15.33
N LEU A 77 31.54 -17.45 -14.39
CA LEU A 77 31.58 -16.01 -14.55
C LEU A 77 32.99 -15.47 -14.21
N LYS A 78 33.33 -14.33 -14.78
CA LYS A 78 34.56 -13.60 -14.50
C LYS A 78 34.31 -12.43 -13.58
N HIS A 79 35.16 -12.30 -12.55
CA HIS A 79 35.14 -11.23 -11.57
C HIS A 79 35.65 -9.91 -12.14
N ALA A 80 35.06 -8.79 -11.71
CA ALA A 80 35.50 -7.42 -11.98
C ALA A 80 35.74 -6.67 -10.65
N GLU A 81 36.52 -5.59 -10.68
CA GLU A 81 36.94 -4.83 -9.48
C GLU A 81 35.79 -4.18 -8.72
N ASP A 82 34.65 -3.93 -9.38
CA ASP A 82 33.44 -3.38 -8.80
C ASP A 82 32.58 -4.42 -8.05
N GLY A 83 33.09 -5.64 -7.90
CA GLY A 83 32.40 -6.77 -7.25
C GLY A 83 31.39 -7.48 -8.13
N THR A 84 31.29 -7.11 -9.41
CA THR A 84 30.44 -7.83 -10.36
C THR A 84 31.15 -9.05 -10.96
N TRP A 85 30.35 -10.06 -11.25
CA TRP A 85 30.75 -11.26 -12.00
C TRP A 85 29.98 -11.28 -13.31
N SER A 86 30.60 -11.62 -14.42
CA SER A 86 29.88 -11.67 -15.68
C SER A 86 30.41 -12.70 -16.66
N VAL A 87 29.51 -13.13 -17.58
CA VAL A 87 29.85 -14.01 -18.71
C VAL A 87 29.12 -13.56 -19.98
N ARG A 88 29.70 -13.79 -21.11
CA ARG A 88 29.10 -13.62 -22.45
C ARG A 88 28.87 -14.99 -23.07
N LEU A 89 27.62 -15.25 -23.43
CA LEU A 89 27.15 -16.46 -24.11
C LEU A 89 26.90 -16.11 -25.58
N ASN A 90 27.65 -16.68 -26.48
CA ASN A 90 27.49 -16.46 -27.91
C ASN A 90 26.30 -17.26 -28.47
N GLY A 91 25.71 -16.72 -29.53
CA GLY A 91 24.53 -17.28 -30.17
C GLY A 91 23.22 -16.91 -29.48
N ASP A 92 22.14 -17.32 -30.11
CA ASP A 92 20.78 -17.06 -29.61
C ASP A 92 20.45 -17.97 -28.42
N ARG A 93 20.17 -17.36 -27.29
CA ARG A 93 19.79 -18.03 -26.03
C ARG A 93 18.36 -17.68 -25.59
N ASN A 94 17.59 -17.05 -26.48
CA ASN A 94 16.21 -16.66 -26.17
C ASN A 94 15.36 -17.88 -25.73
N GLY A 95 14.62 -17.70 -24.65
CA GLY A 95 13.73 -18.74 -24.10
C GLY A 95 14.40 -19.74 -23.17
N LEU A 96 15.73 -19.74 -23.03
CA LEU A 96 16.40 -20.50 -21.99
C LEU A 96 16.19 -19.84 -20.63
N PHE A 97 16.05 -20.66 -19.60
CA PHE A 97 16.04 -20.18 -18.22
C PHE A 97 17.44 -20.25 -17.62
N TYR A 98 17.69 -19.42 -16.62
CA TYR A 98 18.98 -19.39 -15.93
C TYR A 98 18.82 -19.18 -14.43
N THR A 99 19.84 -19.63 -13.70
CA THR A 99 20.13 -19.27 -12.32
C THR A 99 21.61 -18.93 -12.18
N PHE A 100 21.95 -18.25 -11.10
CA PHE A 100 23.33 -18.12 -10.63
C PHE A 100 23.54 -19.02 -9.42
N GLN A 101 24.79 -19.44 -9.23
CA GLN A 101 25.23 -20.09 -8.00
C GLN A 101 26.54 -19.49 -7.54
N VAL A 102 26.63 -19.15 -6.27
CA VAL A 102 27.74 -18.40 -5.66
C VAL A 102 28.48 -19.25 -4.66
N LYS A 103 29.81 -19.19 -4.68
CA LYS A 103 30.65 -19.86 -3.68
C LYS A 103 31.23 -18.86 -2.71
N VAL A 104 30.97 -19.07 -1.42
CA VAL A 104 31.46 -18.20 -0.33
C VAL A 104 32.00 -19.10 0.79
N ASN A 105 33.16 -18.76 1.32
CA ASN A 105 33.85 -19.52 2.39
C ASN A 105 34.00 -21.02 2.03
N GLY A 106 34.37 -21.31 0.79
CA GLY A 106 34.58 -22.67 0.29
C GLY A 106 33.30 -23.48 0.03
N LYS A 107 32.09 -22.90 0.21
CA LYS A 107 30.80 -23.58 0.02
C LYS A 107 29.99 -22.94 -1.09
N TRP A 108 29.41 -23.77 -1.95
CA TRP A 108 28.39 -23.34 -2.89
C TRP A 108 27.09 -23.08 -2.16
N LEU A 109 26.53 -21.88 -2.36
CA LEU A 109 25.17 -21.53 -1.89
C LEU A 109 24.13 -22.19 -2.79
N GLU A 110 22.85 -22.06 -2.44
CA GLU A 110 21.77 -22.50 -3.31
C GLU A 110 21.64 -21.59 -4.54
N GLU A 111 21.03 -22.10 -5.61
CA GLU A 111 20.80 -21.36 -6.84
C GLU A 111 19.80 -20.20 -6.62
N THR A 112 20.00 -19.13 -7.38
CA THR A 112 19.16 -17.93 -7.36
C THR A 112 18.97 -17.39 -8.79
N PRO A 113 17.78 -16.85 -9.16
CA PRO A 113 17.61 -16.16 -10.45
C PRO A 113 18.36 -14.81 -10.52
N GLY A 114 18.94 -14.37 -9.40
CA GLY A 114 19.54 -13.06 -9.18
C GLY A 114 18.71 -12.17 -8.28
N ILE A 115 19.30 -11.10 -7.75
CA ILE A 115 18.59 -10.14 -6.89
C ILE A 115 17.69 -9.20 -7.69
N PHE A 116 18.03 -8.96 -8.97
CA PHE A 116 17.29 -8.06 -9.85
C PHE A 116 16.61 -8.80 -11.01
N ALA A 117 16.23 -10.06 -10.79
CA ALA A 117 15.54 -10.87 -11.79
C ALA A 117 14.23 -10.23 -12.25
N LYS A 118 14.08 -10.03 -13.57
CA LYS A 118 12.94 -9.33 -14.19
C LYS A 118 11.97 -10.27 -14.90
N THR A 119 12.37 -11.50 -15.13
CA THR A 119 11.71 -12.43 -16.05
C THR A 119 11.57 -13.81 -15.44
N VAL A 120 11.15 -13.88 -14.18
CA VAL A 120 11.04 -15.17 -13.49
C VAL A 120 9.85 -15.99 -14.01
N GLY A 121 10.06 -17.31 -14.11
CA GLY A 121 9.02 -18.29 -14.38
C GLY A 121 8.25 -18.67 -13.13
N THR A 122 7.58 -19.81 -13.18
CA THR A 122 6.73 -20.32 -12.09
C THR A 122 7.42 -20.29 -10.74
N ASN A 123 6.73 -19.73 -9.74
CA ASN A 123 7.18 -19.64 -8.35
C ASN A 123 8.56 -18.94 -8.19
N GLY A 124 8.93 -18.06 -9.12
CA GLY A 124 10.10 -17.20 -9.02
C GLY A 124 11.47 -17.88 -9.02
N GLN A 125 11.58 -19.16 -9.37
CA GLN A 125 12.81 -19.94 -9.15
C GLN A 125 13.90 -19.74 -10.21
N ARG A 126 13.52 -19.50 -11.47
CA ARG A 126 14.45 -19.28 -12.59
C ARG A 126 14.02 -18.10 -13.39
N ALA A 127 14.99 -17.32 -13.88
CA ALA A 127 14.73 -16.22 -14.80
C ALA A 127 14.94 -16.67 -16.25
N MET A 128 14.19 -16.11 -17.21
CA MET A 128 14.30 -16.42 -18.63
C MET A 128 15.16 -15.39 -19.35
N ILE A 129 15.99 -15.85 -20.25
CA ILE A 129 16.71 -14.99 -21.22
C ILE A 129 15.71 -14.56 -22.28
N MET A 130 15.42 -13.26 -22.37
CA MET A 130 14.47 -12.72 -23.34
C MET A 130 14.69 -11.23 -23.58
N ASP A 131 14.11 -10.74 -24.67
CA ASP A 131 14.01 -9.31 -24.95
C ASP A 131 12.71 -8.74 -24.32
N LEU A 132 12.83 -7.94 -23.28
CA LEU A 132 11.70 -7.30 -22.61
C LEU A 132 10.85 -6.43 -23.57
N ARG A 133 11.44 -5.90 -24.65
CA ARG A 133 10.70 -5.10 -25.63
C ARG A 133 9.60 -5.90 -26.34
N THR A 134 9.75 -7.23 -26.41
CA THR A 134 8.73 -8.13 -26.98
C THR A 134 7.46 -8.24 -26.15
N THR A 135 7.49 -7.79 -24.89
CA THR A 135 6.35 -7.79 -23.96
C THR A 135 5.49 -6.53 -24.07
N ALA A 136 5.89 -5.56 -24.89
CA ALA A 136 5.13 -4.32 -25.09
C ALA A 136 3.80 -4.61 -25.79
N PRO A 137 2.64 -4.31 -25.20
CA PRO A 137 1.35 -4.42 -25.89
C PRO A 137 1.21 -3.36 -26.99
N ALA A 138 0.28 -3.56 -27.90
CA ALA A 138 0.01 -2.59 -28.97
C ALA A 138 -0.35 -1.22 -28.38
N GLY A 139 0.37 -0.18 -28.79
CA GLY A 139 0.19 1.19 -28.29
C GLY A 139 0.97 1.52 -27.03
N TRP A 140 1.78 0.62 -26.50
CA TRP A 140 2.58 0.84 -25.27
C TRP A 140 3.52 2.04 -25.39
N SER A 141 4.19 2.22 -26.53
CA SER A 141 5.11 3.34 -26.77
C SER A 141 4.45 4.72 -26.75
N THR A 142 3.13 4.78 -26.83
CA THR A 142 2.34 6.01 -26.80
C THR A 142 1.49 6.13 -25.53
N ASP A 143 1.58 5.15 -24.65
CA ASP A 143 0.89 5.18 -23.36
C ASP A 143 1.43 6.33 -22.50
N LYS A 144 0.52 7.04 -21.85
CA LYS A 144 0.83 8.18 -20.97
C LYS A 144 -0.08 8.14 -19.76
N ALA A 145 0.52 8.41 -18.61
CA ALA A 145 -0.24 8.67 -17.39
C ALA A 145 -1.25 9.81 -17.61
N PRO A 146 -2.45 9.72 -17.02
CA PRO A 146 -3.39 10.84 -16.99
C PRO A 146 -2.74 12.09 -16.39
N GLU A 147 -3.13 13.26 -16.89
CA GLU A 147 -2.65 14.53 -16.35
C GLU A 147 -2.97 14.64 -14.86
N SER A 148 -1.98 15.06 -14.08
CA SER A 148 -2.12 15.35 -12.65
C SER A 148 -1.91 16.82 -12.40
N LYS A 149 -2.78 17.43 -11.59
CA LYS A 149 -2.68 18.84 -11.18
C LYS A 149 -1.88 19.01 -9.88
N GLY A 150 -1.31 17.93 -9.36
CA GLY A 150 -0.53 17.91 -8.14
C GLY A 150 -1.15 17.02 -7.04
N LEU A 151 -0.42 16.84 -5.94
CA LEU A 151 -0.79 15.90 -4.86
C LEU A 151 -2.10 16.27 -4.14
N SER A 152 -2.48 17.54 -4.11
CA SER A 152 -3.75 17.98 -3.52
C SER A 152 -5.01 17.49 -4.27
N ASP A 153 -4.86 17.15 -5.57
CA ASP A 153 -5.97 16.68 -6.40
C ASP A 153 -6.13 15.16 -6.37
N VAL A 154 -5.24 14.46 -5.69
CA VAL A 154 -5.26 12.99 -5.57
C VAL A 154 -6.43 12.53 -4.72
N VAL A 155 -7.12 11.50 -5.18
CA VAL A 155 -8.07 10.67 -4.43
C VAL A 155 -7.64 9.23 -4.66
N LEU A 156 -7.11 8.60 -3.60
CA LEU A 156 -6.60 7.24 -3.64
C LEU A 156 -7.72 6.22 -3.44
N TYR A 157 -7.61 5.09 -4.15
CA TYR A 157 -8.50 3.95 -3.98
C TYR A 157 -7.66 2.67 -3.90
N GLU A 158 -7.61 2.06 -2.74
CA GLU A 158 -6.86 0.83 -2.49
C GLU A 158 -7.65 -0.40 -2.89
N MET A 159 -7.03 -1.35 -3.58
CA MET A 159 -7.69 -2.59 -3.98
C MET A 159 -6.72 -3.77 -4.16
N HIS A 160 -7.28 -4.98 -4.07
CA HIS A 160 -6.60 -6.22 -4.41
C HIS A 160 -7.19 -6.83 -5.68
N HIS A 161 -6.36 -7.31 -6.60
CA HIS A 161 -6.79 -7.86 -7.90
C HIS A 161 -7.87 -8.92 -7.80
N ARG A 162 -7.70 -9.87 -6.87
CA ARG A 162 -8.63 -10.98 -6.71
C ARG A 162 -9.93 -10.54 -6.05
N ASP A 163 -9.87 -9.80 -4.95
CA ASP A 163 -11.05 -9.29 -4.24
C ASP A 163 -12.02 -8.58 -5.16
N PHE A 164 -11.45 -7.72 -6.01
CA PHE A 164 -12.18 -6.82 -6.88
C PHE A 164 -12.94 -7.53 -8.00
N SER A 165 -12.46 -8.71 -8.41
CA SER A 165 -12.91 -9.32 -9.67
C SER A 165 -13.47 -10.74 -9.55
N VAL A 166 -13.15 -11.46 -8.46
CA VAL A 166 -13.38 -12.92 -8.40
C VAL A 166 -14.85 -13.31 -8.24
N ASP A 167 -15.66 -12.48 -7.57
CA ASP A 167 -17.06 -12.78 -7.34
C ASP A 167 -17.87 -12.84 -8.66
N ALA A 168 -18.88 -13.71 -8.70
CA ALA A 168 -19.72 -13.87 -9.87
C ALA A 168 -20.49 -12.59 -10.24
N SER A 169 -20.89 -11.81 -9.21
CA SER A 169 -21.64 -10.55 -9.37
C SER A 169 -20.82 -9.43 -10.01
N SER A 170 -19.49 -9.60 -10.14
CA SER A 170 -18.64 -8.61 -10.83
C SER A 170 -18.91 -8.48 -12.33
N GLY A 171 -19.40 -9.54 -12.97
CA GLY A 171 -19.54 -9.64 -14.43
C GLY A 171 -18.19 -9.70 -15.18
N ILE A 172 -17.08 -9.74 -14.46
CA ILE A 172 -15.72 -9.84 -15.01
C ILE A 172 -15.43 -11.28 -15.42
N LYS A 173 -14.72 -11.47 -16.53
CA LYS A 173 -14.35 -12.79 -17.07
C LYS A 173 -12.99 -13.25 -16.54
N ASN A 174 -12.00 -12.37 -16.57
CA ASN A 174 -10.61 -12.65 -16.13
C ASN A 174 -10.46 -12.51 -14.60
N LYS A 175 -11.20 -13.31 -13.86
CA LYS A 175 -11.33 -13.25 -12.42
C LYS A 175 -9.98 -13.44 -11.69
N GLY A 176 -9.62 -12.51 -10.82
CA GLY A 176 -8.38 -12.55 -10.04
C GLY A 176 -7.11 -12.35 -10.87
N LYS A 177 -7.20 -11.81 -12.09
CA LYS A 177 -6.08 -11.63 -13.01
C LYS A 177 -5.83 -10.15 -13.32
N PHE A 178 -4.61 -9.80 -13.74
CA PHE A 178 -4.29 -8.46 -14.23
C PHE A 178 -5.29 -8.00 -15.31
N LEU A 179 -5.64 -8.89 -16.20
CA LEU A 179 -6.58 -8.62 -17.29
C LEU A 179 -8.00 -8.27 -16.84
N ALA A 180 -8.37 -8.54 -15.58
CA ALA A 180 -9.67 -8.12 -15.04
C ALA A 180 -9.89 -6.61 -15.16
N LEU A 181 -8.83 -5.82 -14.98
CA LEU A 181 -8.89 -4.36 -15.03
C LEU A 181 -8.83 -3.79 -16.47
N THR A 182 -8.64 -4.64 -17.47
CA THR A 182 -8.71 -4.26 -18.88
C THR A 182 -10.14 -4.34 -19.44
N GLU A 183 -11.04 -5.06 -18.75
CA GLU A 183 -12.40 -5.30 -19.20
C GLU A 183 -13.26 -4.04 -19.04
N LYS A 184 -14.03 -3.74 -20.08
CA LYS A 184 -14.96 -2.60 -20.13
C LYS A 184 -16.41 -3.08 -20.18
N GLY A 185 -17.32 -2.25 -19.70
CA GLY A 185 -18.75 -2.53 -19.75
C GLY A 185 -19.19 -3.65 -18.81
N THR A 186 -18.34 -4.03 -17.83
CA THR A 186 -18.71 -5.03 -16.82
C THR A 186 -19.79 -4.50 -15.90
N ARG A 187 -20.75 -5.36 -15.53
CA ARG A 187 -21.93 -4.96 -14.76
C ARG A 187 -22.32 -6.04 -13.76
N ASN A 188 -22.88 -5.59 -12.64
CA ASN A 188 -23.53 -6.49 -11.72
C ASN A 188 -24.88 -6.99 -12.24
N PRO A 189 -25.55 -7.94 -11.59
CA PRO A 189 -26.86 -8.48 -12.03
C PRO A 189 -27.96 -7.43 -12.21
N ALA A 190 -27.88 -6.30 -11.52
CA ALA A 190 -28.81 -5.18 -11.65
C ALA A 190 -28.44 -4.18 -12.75
N GLY A 191 -27.38 -4.43 -13.52
CA GLY A 191 -26.94 -3.58 -14.62
C GLY A 191 -26.08 -2.38 -14.22
N LEU A 192 -25.66 -2.26 -12.95
CA LEU A 192 -24.77 -1.21 -12.49
C LEU A 192 -23.30 -1.52 -12.84
N ALA A 193 -22.52 -0.49 -13.17
CA ALA A 193 -21.13 -0.62 -13.54
C ALA A 193 -20.28 -1.25 -12.41
N THR A 194 -19.39 -2.16 -12.81
CA THR A 194 -18.38 -2.81 -11.97
C THR A 194 -17.00 -2.62 -12.59
N GLY A 195 -15.95 -3.20 -12.01
CA GLY A 195 -14.62 -3.14 -12.58
C GLY A 195 -14.09 -1.71 -12.76
N THR A 196 -13.29 -1.49 -13.78
CA THR A 196 -12.67 -0.19 -14.08
C THR A 196 -13.72 0.91 -14.36
N ASP A 197 -14.88 0.55 -14.93
CA ASP A 197 -15.95 1.52 -15.15
C ASP A 197 -16.57 2.04 -13.84
N HIS A 198 -16.61 1.21 -12.78
CA HIS A 198 -17.03 1.65 -11.45
C HIS A 198 -16.05 2.67 -10.86
N LEU A 199 -14.74 2.44 -10.97
CA LEU A 199 -13.72 3.37 -10.49
C LEU A 199 -13.83 4.74 -11.19
N LYS A 200 -14.04 4.72 -12.50
CA LYS A 200 -14.27 5.92 -13.29
C LYS A 200 -15.56 6.64 -12.87
N GLU A 201 -16.65 5.92 -12.65
CA GLU A 201 -17.93 6.46 -12.17
C GLU A 201 -17.79 7.09 -10.79
N LEU A 202 -17.06 6.44 -9.88
CA LEU A 202 -16.81 6.93 -8.53
C LEU A 202 -15.99 8.22 -8.53
N GLY A 203 -15.09 8.39 -9.50
CA GLY A 203 -14.32 9.60 -9.70
C GLY A 203 -12.99 9.64 -8.95
N VAL A 204 -12.46 8.51 -8.50
CA VAL A 204 -11.10 8.41 -7.95
C VAL A 204 -10.06 8.73 -9.02
N THR A 205 -8.84 9.05 -8.62
CA THR A 205 -7.77 9.48 -9.55
C THR A 205 -6.61 8.51 -9.61
N HIS A 206 -6.33 7.84 -8.51
CA HIS A 206 -5.24 6.91 -8.38
C HIS A 206 -5.75 5.59 -7.78
N VAL A 207 -5.33 4.49 -8.35
CA VAL A 207 -5.65 3.16 -7.85
C VAL A 207 -4.38 2.56 -7.25
N HIS A 208 -4.44 2.33 -5.94
CA HIS A 208 -3.40 1.66 -5.18
C HIS A 208 -3.67 0.16 -5.23
N LEU A 209 -2.81 -0.56 -5.92
CA LEU A 209 -2.84 -2.02 -6.03
C LEU A 209 -2.03 -2.63 -4.89
N LEU A 210 -2.63 -3.55 -4.11
CA LEU A 210 -1.88 -4.38 -3.17
C LEU A 210 -0.72 -5.09 -3.88
N PRO A 211 0.27 -5.67 -3.16
CA PRO A 211 1.49 -6.17 -3.77
C PRO A 211 1.24 -6.98 -5.03
N SER A 212 1.90 -6.59 -6.10
CA SER A 212 1.69 -7.12 -7.45
C SER A 212 2.96 -7.72 -8.08
N TYR A 213 4.08 -7.72 -7.33
CA TYR A 213 5.30 -8.44 -7.69
C TYR A 213 5.24 -9.88 -7.18
N ASP A 214 6.20 -10.70 -7.63
CA ASP A 214 6.32 -12.13 -7.32
C ASP A 214 6.51 -12.36 -5.82
N TYR A 215 5.58 -13.12 -5.20
CA TYR A 215 5.55 -13.42 -3.78
C TYR A 215 5.43 -14.93 -3.49
N GLY A 216 5.79 -15.35 -2.27
CA GLY A 216 6.12 -16.75 -1.97
C GLY A 216 4.98 -17.62 -1.48
N SER A 217 3.87 -17.07 -1.02
CA SER A 217 2.84 -17.85 -0.30
C SER A 217 1.88 -18.63 -1.18
N ILE A 218 1.87 -18.43 -2.50
CA ILE A 218 0.98 -19.10 -3.45
C ILE A 218 1.79 -19.90 -4.48
N ASP A 219 1.48 -21.19 -4.65
CA ASP A 219 1.97 -21.96 -5.81
C ASP A 219 1.22 -21.48 -7.07
N GLU A 220 1.91 -20.78 -7.93
CA GLU A 220 1.35 -20.17 -9.13
C GLU A 220 0.72 -21.16 -10.11
N ARG A 221 1.13 -22.45 -10.09
CA ARG A 221 0.58 -23.50 -10.95
C ARG A 221 -0.79 -23.96 -10.52
N THR A 222 -0.99 -24.03 -9.21
CA THR A 222 -2.22 -24.56 -8.61
C THR A 222 -3.11 -23.47 -8.04
N GLY A 223 -2.56 -22.28 -7.82
CA GLY A 223 -3.20 -21.19 -7.11
C GLY A 223 -3.40 -21.46 -5.61
N LYS A 224 -2.80 -22.53 -5.06
CA LYS A 224 -2.97 -22.94 -3.67
C LYS A 224 -1.89 -22.34 -2.78
N SER A 225 -2.22 -22.09 -1.51
CA SER A 225 -1.24 -21.64 -0.52
C SER A 225 -0.13 -22.68 -0.34
N ILE A 226 1.13 -22.21 -0.37
CA ILE A 226 2.33 -23.02 -0.08
C ILE A 226 2.63 -23.02 1.42
N SER A 227 2.41 -21.90 2.10
CA SER A 227 2.73 -21.77 3.52
C SER A 227 1.69 -22.49 4.38
N GLY A 228 2.11 -23.61 4.97
CA GLY A 228 1.34 -24.34 5.98
C GLY A 228 1.25 -23.61 7.32
N GLY A 229 0.90 -22.35 7.35
CA GLY A 229 0.77 -21.52 8.56
C GLY A 229 -0.32 -22.00 9.52
N GLY A 230 -0.32 -23.29 9.89
CA GLY A 230 -1.18 -23.88 10.92
C GLY A 230 -2.68 -23.83 10.62
N ARG A 231 -3.06 -23.55 9.40
CA ARG A 231 -4.46 -23.47 8.95
C ARG A 231 -4.73 -24.60 7.98
N ASP A 232 -5.57 -25.52 8.34
CA ASP A 232 -6.02 -26.67 7.53
C ASP A 232 -6.80 -26.25 6.25
N GLN A 233 -6.89 -24.97 5.95
CA GLN A 233 -7.61 -24.47 4.79
C GLN A 233 -6.64 -24.12 3.66
N VAL A 234 -6.77 -24.85 2.56
CA VAL A 234 -6.15 -24.50 1.27
C VAL A 234 -6.85 -23.24 0.76
N THR A 235 -6.16 -22.10 0.83
CA THR A 235 -6.65 -20.85 0.27
C THR A 235 -5.95 -20.58 -1.06
N TYR A 236 -6.68 -19.96 -1.99
CA TYR A 236 -6.13 -19.47 -3.25
C TYR A 236 -5.78 -17.98 -3.14
N TYR A 237 -5.81 -17.43 -1.92
CA TYR A 237 -5.76 -16.01 -1.64
C TYR A 237 -4.62 -15.69 -0.68
N ASN A 238 -3.88 -14.66 -1.03
CA ASN A 238 -2.98 -13.95 -0.13
C ASN A 238 -2.88 -12.50 -0.59
N TRP A 239 -2.61 -11.57 0.33
CA TRP A 239 -2.41 -10.16 -0.04
C TRP A 239 -1.09 -9.91 -0.76
N GLY A 240 -0.09 -10.80 -0.63
CA GLY A 240 1.20 -10.69 -1.30
C GLY A 240 2.29 -9.96 -0.54
N TYR A 241 2.14 -9.75 0.79
CA TYR A 241 3.17 -9.12 1.63
C TYR A 241 4.29 -10.11 2.05
N ASP A 242 4.70 -10.96 1.14
CA ASP A 242 5.73 -11.99 1.33
C ASP A 242 6.64 -12.09 0.08
N PRO A 243 7.42 -11.03 -0.21
CA PRO A 243 8.14 -10.85 -1.47
C PRO A 243 9.26 -11.87 -1.68
N VAL A 244 9.39 -12.34 -2.93
CA VAL A 244 10.48 -13.21 -3.41
C VAL A 244 11.30 -12.50 -4.49
N ASN A 245 10.66 -12.00 -5.56
CA ASN A 245 11.31 -11.26 -6.63
C ASN A 245 10.63 -9.91 -6.85
N TYR A 246 11.25 -8.85 -6.36
CA TYR A 246 10.68 -7.49 -6.37
C TYR A 246 10.51 -6.86 -7.76
N ASN A 247 11.16 -7.39 -8.80
CA ASN A 247 11.21 -6.77 -10.12
C ASN A 247 10.50 -7.57 -11.21
N CYS A 248 9.62 -8.50 -10.82
CA CYS A 248 8.80 -9.28 -11.73
C CYS A 248 7.35 -9.28 -11.25
N PRO A 249 6.35 -9.09 -12.13
CA PRO A 249 4.94 -9.20 -11.75
C PRO A 249 4.58 -10.61 -11.23
N GLU A 250 3.62 -10.69 -10.31
CA GLU A 250 3.12 -11.93 -9.72
C GLU A 250 2.49 -12.86 -10.76
N GLY A 251 2.89 -14.13 -10.74
CA GLY A 251 2.42 -15.11 -11.71
C GLY A 251 1.00 -15.62 -11.46
N SER A 252 0.55 -15.66 -10.21
CA SER A 252 -0.83 -16.08 -9.91
C SER A 252 -1.88 -15.10 -10.46
N TYR A 253 -1.51 -13.86 -10.73
CA TYR A 253 -2.35 -12.86 -11.40
C TYR A 253 -2.25 -12.91 -12.93
N SER A 254 -1.32 -13.71 -13.50
CA SER A 254 -1.19 -13.92 -14.94
C SER A 254 -2.04 -15.11 -15.41
N THR A 255 -2.38 -15.11 -16.69
CA THR A 255 -3.06 -16.24 -17.34
C THR A 255 -2.12 -17.41 -17.62
N ASN A 256 -0.80 -17.17 -17.66
CA ASN A 256 0.23 -18.19 -17.87
C ASN A 256 1.50 -17.89 -17.04
N PRO A 257 1.58 -18.36 -15.78
CA PRO A 257 2.71 -18.08 -14.91
C PRO A 257 4.05 -18.70 -15.40
N ALA A 258 4.00 -19.80 -16.14
CA ALA A 258 5.20 -20.47 -16.65
C ALA A 258 5.94 -19.65 -17.74
N ASN A 259 5.27 -18.70 -18.37
CA ASN A 259 5.87 -17.83 -19.36
C ASN A 259 6.01 -16.39 -18.83
N PRO A 260 7.21 -15.96 -18.45
CA PRO A 260 7.45 -14.61 -17.94
C PRO A 260 6.94 -13.49 -18.83
N ALA A 261 6.99 -13.66 -20.16
CA ALA A 261 6.50 -12.67 -21.11
C ALA A 261 5.01 -12.39 -20.93
N THR A 262 4.22 -13.39 -20.54
CA THR A 262 2.79 -13.25 -20.35
C THR A 262 2.48 -12.34 -19.15
N ARG A 263 3.07 -12.60 -17.96
CA ARG A 263 2.83 -11.80 -16.76
C ARG A 263 3.24 -10.35 -16.95
N ILE A 264 4.38 -10.12 -17.60
CA ILE A 264 4.90 -8.78 -17.90
C ILE A 264 3.97 -8.03 -18.86
N LYS A 265 3.53 -8.69 -19.94
CA LYS A 265 2.63 -8.09 -20.93
C LYS A 265 1.24 -7.77 -20.33
N GLU A 266 0.67 -8.70 -19.57
CA GLU A 266 -0.65 -8.52 -18.95
C GLU A 266 -0.65 -7.39 -17.92
N PHE A 267 0.42 -7.24 -17.14
CA PHE A 267 0.59 -6.10 -16.23
C PHE A 267 0.64 -4.76 -17.01
N LYS A 268 1.41 -4.70 -18.12
CA LYS A 268 1.43 -3.52 -18.99
C LYS A 268 0.07 -3.21 -19.62
N GLU A 269 -0.67 -4.24 -20.07
CA GLU A 269 -2.02 -4.09 -20.59
C GLU A 269 -2.98 -3.51 -19.54
N MET A 270 -2.87 -3.96 -18.29
CA MET A 270 -3.62 -3.44 -17.17
C MET A 270 -3.33 -1.96 -16.93
N VAL A 271 -2.06 -1.57 -16.79
CA VAL A 271 -1.67 -0.16 -16.56
C VAL A 271 -2.18 0.72 -17.70
N MET A 272 -1.94 0.33 -18.95
CA MET A 272 -2.42 1.06 -20.13
C MET A 272 -3.95 1.19 -20.16
N ALA A 273 -4.69 0.18 -19.72
CA ALA A 273 -6.16 0.24 -19.65
C ALA A 273 -6.62 1.22 -18.57
N MET A 274 -5.94 1.28 -17.44
CA MET A 274 -6.23 2.22 -16.37
C MET A 274 -5.91 3.66 -16.80
N HIS A 275 -4.78 3.90 -17.45
CA HIS A 275 -4.45 5.22 -18.02
C HIS A 275 -5.52 5.70 -19.01
N LYS A 276 -5.97 4.82 -19.91
CA LYS A 276 -7.07 5.12 -20.83
C LYS A 276 -8.41 5.39 -20.13
N ALA A 277 -8.60 4.89 -18.93
CA ALA A 277 -9.76 5.18 -18.10
C ALA A 277 -9.63 6.49 -17.28
N GLY A 278 -8.48 7.15 -17.35
CA GLY A 278 -8.19 8.37 -16.58
C GLY A 278 -7.68 8.11 -15.16
N LEU A 279 -7.15 6.90 -14.90
CA LEU A 279 -6.68 6.45 -13.59
C LEU A 279 -5.16 6.27 -13.61
N ARG A 280 -4.46 6.79 -12.60
CA ARG A 280 -3.06 6.52 -12.33
C ARG A 280 -2.92 5.27 -11.47
N VAL A 281 -1.79 4.57 -11.59
CA VAL A 281 -1.52 3.33 -10.88
C VAL A 281 -0.48 3.56 -9.80
N VAL A 282 -0.81 3.20 -8.55
CA VAL A 282 0.09 3.18 -7.41
C VAL A 282 0.35 1.73 -7.04
N MET A 283 1.60 1.35 -6.89
CA MET A 283 2.00 0.00 -6.53
C MET A 283 2.41 -0.07 -5.06
N ASP A 284 1.89 -1.06 -4.34
CA ASP A 284 2.37 -1.40 -3.00
C ASP A 284 3.71 -2.13 -3.08
N VAL A 285 4.70 -1.67 -2.32
CA VAL A 285 6.06 -2.22 -2.32
C VAL A 285 6.53 -2.56 -0.91
N VAL A 286 7.04 -3.78 -0.74
CA VAL A 286 7.42 -4.37 0.54
C VAL A 286 8.92 -4.59 0.59
N TYR A 287 9.72 -3.52 0.47
CA TYR A 287 11.17 -3.63 0.54
C TYR A 287 11.70 -3.87 1.97
N ASN A 288 10.84 -3.80 2.96
CA ASN A 288 11.22 -3.87 4.38
C ASN A 288 11.58 -5.28 4.86
N HIS A 289 11.13 -6.34 4.18
CA HIS A 289 11.46 -7.74 4.50
C HIS A 289 11.36 -8.64 3.27
N VAL A 290 11.74 -9.90 3.41
CA VAL A 290 11.59 -10.97 2.42
C VAL A 290 10.77 -12.12 3.00
N PHE A 291 10.16 -12.94 2.15
CA PHE A 291 9.35 -14.10 2.54
C PHE A 291 10.10 -15.07 3.45
N ASP A 292 11.27 -15.53 3.03
CA ASP A 292 12.16 -16.40 3.80
C ASP A 292 13.58 -15.84 3.76
N LEU A 293 14.08 -15.45 4.93
CA LEU A 293 15.41 -14.86 5.05
C LEU A 293 16.48 -15.73 4.41
N MET A 294 16.55 -17.01 4.80
CA MET A 294 17.63 -17.91 4.40
C MET A 294 17.50 -18.37 2.94
N GLN A 295 16.29 -18.39 2.40
CA GLN A 295 16.00 -18.75 1.02
C GLN A 295 15.94 -17.54 0.08
N SER A 296 16.14 -16.33 0.61
CA SER A 296 16.07 -15.11 -0.19
C SER A 296 17.19 -15.05 -1.23
N ASN A 297 16.89 -14.44 -2.37
CA ASN A 297 17.88 -14.16 -3.40
C ASN A 297 19.04 -13.29 -2.89
N PHE A 298 18.77 -12.43 -1.91
CA PHE A 298 19.78 -11.61 -1.23
C PHE A 298 20.80 -12.49 -0.46
N GLN A 299 20.33 -13.44 0.36
CA GLN A 299 21.20 -14.33 1.11
C GLN A 299 21.98 -15.29 0.20
N LYS A 300 21.37 -15.73 -0.90
CA LYS A 300 22.01 -16.60 -1.89
C LYS A 300 23.04 -15.87 -2.76
N THR A 301 23.08 -14.54 -2.68
CA THR A 301 23.99 -13.70 -3.49
C THR A 301 25.11 -13.10 -2.64
N VAL A 302 24.78 -12.35 -1.58
CA VAL A 302 25.73 -11.76 -0.64
C VAL A 302 25.21 -11.96 0.78
N PRO A 303 25.60 -13.07 1.43
CA PRO A 303 25.10 -13.40 2.78
C PRO A 303 25.26 -12.23 3.75
N ASP A 304 24.22 -11.99 4.52
CA ASP A 304 24.14 -11.03 5.64
C ASP A 304 24.21 -9.53 5.25
N TYR A 305 24.48 -9.18 3.99
CA TYR A 305 24.64 -7.80 3.55
C TYR A 305 23.33 -6.98 3.57
N PHE A 306 22.25 -7.56 3.11
CA PHE A 306 21.00 -6.83 2.84
C PHE A 306 20.07 -6.75 4.04
N PHE A 307 20.45 -7.34 5.18
CA PHE A 307 19.61 -7.43 6.38
C PHE A 307 20.28 -6.80 7.60
N ARG A 308 19.45 -6.32 8.52
CA ARG A 308 19.92 -5.89 9.83
C ARG A 308 20.02 -7.07 10.79
N TRP A 309 21.09 -7.07 11.56
CA TRP A 309 21.39 -8.12 12.54
C TRP A 309 21.60 -7.51 13.90
N GLN A 310 21.20 -8.21 14.94
CA GLN A 310 21.37 -7.80 16.34
C GLN A 310 21.93 -8.94 17.18
N ASN A 311 22.48 -8.61 18.34
CA ASN A 311 22.90 -9.63 19.30
C ASN A 311 21.67 -10.31 19.90
N ASN A 312 21.73 -11.64 20.04
CA ASN A 312 20.67 -12.38 20.71
C ASN A 312 20.63 -12.02 22.20
N SER A 313 19.66 -11.21 22.62
CA SER A 313 19.47 -10.82 24.02
C SER A 313 19.02 -11.98 24.93
N GLU A 314 18.55 -13.10 24.34
CA GLU A 314 18.12 -14.30 25.05
C GLU A 314 19.24 -15.33 25.22
N ALA A 315 20.46 -15.05 24.70
CA ALA A 315 21.59 -15.96 24.87
C ALA A 315 21.91 -16.11 26.36
N LYS A 316 21.84 -17.33 26.85
CA LYS A 316 22.18 -17.66 28.25
C LYS A 316 23.67 -17.35 28.50
N SER A 317 24.00 -16.86 29.71
CA SER A 317 25.37 -16.64 30.15
C SER A 317 26.25 -17.87 29.89
N GLY A 318 27.30 -17.71 29.06
CA GLY A 318 28.20 -18.81 28.65
C GLY A 318 27.97 -19.37 27.25
N GLN A 319 26.92 -18.95 26.51
CA GLN A 319 26.80 -19.19 25.08
C GLN A 319 27.39 -17.99 24.33
N SER A 320 28.10 -18.23 23.22
CA SER A 320 28.46 -17.13 22.29
C SER A 320 27.18 -16.41 21.89
N ALA A 321 27.16 -15.08 21.98
CA ALA A 321 26.04 -14.27 21.53
C ALA A 321 25.91 -14.46 20.01
N GLU A 322 25.13 -15.45 19.57
CA GLU A 322 24.80 -15.61 18.15
C GLU A 322 24.01 -14.40 17.72
N ARG A 323 24.42 -13.80 16.59
CA ARG A 323 23.63 -12.75 15.92
C ARG A 323 22.34 -13.37 15.40
N VAL A 324 21.24 -12.68 15.63
CA VAL A 324 19.94 -13.00 15.05
C VAL A 324 19.50 -11.88 14.12
N ALA A 325 18.73 -12.21 13.12
CA ALA A 325 18.13 -11.19 12.27
C ALA A 325 17.23 -10.28 13.10
N SER A 326 17.33 -8.99 12.87
CA SER A 326 16.37 -8.03 13.43
C SER A 326 14.99 -8.26 12.79
N ASN A 327 13.94 -7.97 13.53
CA ASN A 327 12.57 -8.26 13.14
C ASN A 327 11.62 -7.05 13.28
N GLY A 328 12.07 -5.88 12.87
CA GLY A 328 11.23 -4.67 12.84
C GLY A 328 9.96 -4.83 11.99
N SER A 329 9.99 -5.72 11.00
CA SER A 329 8.83 -6.05 10.17
C SER A 329 7.76 -6.91 10.85
N GLY A 330 8.12 -7.63 11.94
CA GLY A 330 7.24 -8.66 12.51
C GLY A 330 7.15 -9.94 11.68
N CYS A 331 7.85 -10.01 10.53
CA CYS A 331 7.82 -11.14 9.57
C CYS A 331 9.09 -12.02 9.64
N GLY A 332 9.91 -11.87 10.69
CA GLY A 332 11.09 -12.68 10.93
C GLY A 332 12.41 -12.10 10.42
N ASN A 333 12.38 -11.00 9.70
CA ASN A 333 13.57 -10.30 9.20
C ASN A 333 13.26 -8.84 8.89
N GLU A 334 14.30 -8.02 8.71
CA GLU A 334 14.19 -6.67 8.17
C GLU A 334 15.39 -6.34 7.29
N THR A 335 15.16 -5.61 6.22
CA THR A 335 16.21 -5.18 5.30
C THR A 335 16.98 -3.97 5.84
N ALA A 336 18.25 -3.85 5.45
CA ALA A 336 19.15 -2.77 5.80
C ALA A 336 19.21 -1.73 4.67
N SER A 337 18.22 -0.85 4.57
CA SER A 337 18.12 0.15 3.49
C SER A 337 19.30 1.13 3.47
N GLU A 338 19.94 1.36 4.62
CA GLU A 338 21.13 2.19 4.78
C GLU A 338 22.40 1.60 4.16
N MET A 339 22.37 0.33 3.73
CA MET A 339 23.49 -0.31 3.02
C MET A 339 23.56 0.20 1.58
N PRO A 340 24.76 0.62 1.10
CA PRO A 340 24.87 1.31 -0.19
C PRO A 340 24.26 0.54 -1.37
N MET A 341 24.46 -0.80 -1.44
CA MET A 341 23.88 -1.59 -2.52
C MET A 341 22.38 -1.83 -2.34
N MET A 342 21.86 -1.90 -1.09
CA MET A 342 20.42 -1.99 -0.85
C MET A 342 19.71 -0.69 -1.25
N ARG A 343 20.26 0.46 -0.88
CA ARG A 343 19.76 1.78 -1.33
C ARG A 343 19.71 1.86 -2.85
N LYS A 344 20.82 1.52 -3.52
CA LYS A 344 20.89 1.47 -4.98
C LYS A 344 19.84 0.54 -5.57
N TYR A 345 19.69 -0.64 -5.00
CA TYR A 345 18.69 -1.63 -5.40
C TYR A 345 17.27 -1.06 -5.34
N MET A 346 16.88 -0.45 -4.20
CA MET A 346 15.54 0.12 -4.03
C MET A 346 15.26 1.27 -5.01
N VAL A 347 16.22 2.17 -5.20
CA VAL A 347 16.11 3.27 -6.18
C VAL A 347 15.91 2.72 -7.58
N GLU A 348 16.75 1.77 -8.01
CA GLU A 348 16.67 1.21 -9.36
C GLU A 348 15.43 0.35 -9.58
N SER A 349 14.95 -0.35 -8.55
CA SER A 349 13.70 -1.11 -8.60
C SER A 349 12.50 -0.18 -8.81
N VAL A 350 12.38 0.90 -8.04
CA VAL A 350 11.33 1.92 -8.24
C VAL A 350 11.39 2.51 -9.65
N LEU A 351 12.59 2.92 -10.10
CA LEU A 351 12.76 3.45 -11.46
C LEU A 351 12.43 2.44 -12.56
N TYR A 352 12.69 1.15 -12.31
CA TYR A 352 12.33 0.08 -13.24
C TYR A 352 10.80 -0.04 -13.38
N TRP A 353 10.05 -0.06 -12.27
CA TRP A 353 8.60 -0.07 -12.32
C TRP A 353 8.00 1.16 -13.00
N MET A 354 8.58 2.34 -12.78
CA MET A 354 8.15 3.56 -13.48
C MET A 354 8.43 3.52 -14.98
N LYS A 355 9.62 3.08 -15.39
CA LYS A 355 10.06 3.14 -16.81
C LYS A 355 9.56 1.97 -17.64
N GLU A 356 9.52 0.76 -17.07
CA GLU A 356 9.13 -0.45 -17.78
C GLU A 356 7.62 -0.71 -17.74
N PHE A 357 6.97 -0.33 -16.64
CA PHE A 357 5.55 -0.61 -16.43
C PHE A 357 4.67 0.64 -16.33
N HIS A 358 5.23 1.83 -16.43
CA HIS A 358 4.55 3.12 -16.31
C HIS A 358 3.76 3.28 -15.01
N VAL A 359 4.27 2.75 -13.90
CA VAL A 359 3.68 2.93 -12.56
C VAL A 359 3.85 4.39 -12.13
N ASP A 360 2.79 5.01 -11.59
CA ASP A 360 2.69 6.44 -11.30
C ASP A 360 2.92 6.80 -9.84
N GLY A 361 3.05 5.83 -8.96
CA GLY A 361 3.26 6.07 -7.55
C GLY A 361 3.54 4.79 -6.75
N PHE A 362 3.93 4.96 -5.50
CA PHE A 362 4.31 3.84 -4.63
C PHE A 362 3.80 4.04 -3.20
N ARG A 363 3.26 2.97 -2.63
CA ARG A 363 3.01 2.85 -1.19
C ARG A 363 4.07 1.93 -0.61
N PHE A 364 4.80 2.41 0.38
CA PHE A 364 5.80 1.60 1.08
C PHE A 364 5.20 0.96 2.32
N ASP A 365 5.12 -0.35 2.30
CA ASP A 365 4.79 -1.16 3.46
C ASP A 365 5.84 -0.95 4.55
N LEU A 366 5.39 -0.77 5.80
CA LEU A 366 6.26 -0.49 6.95
C LEU A 366 7.41 0.49 6.60
N MET A 367 7.08 1.59 5.96
CA MET A 367 8.04 2.63 5.52
C MET A 367 8.97 3.06 6.65
N GLY A 368 8.47 3.03 7.89
CA GLY A 368 9.23 3.37 9.09
C GLY A 368 10.45 2.46 9.38
N ILE A 369 10.64 1.37 8.63
CA ILE A 369 11.85 0.53 8.70
C ILE A 369 12.98 1.10 7.85
N HIS A 370 12.66 1.85 6.79
CA HIS A 370 13.65 2.40 5.87
C HIS A 370 14.28 3.68 6.42
N ASP A 371 15.55 3.88 6.11
CA ASP A 371 16.25 5.10 6.50
C ASP A 371 15.82 6.31 5.64
N ILE A 372 15.87 7.51 6.24
CA ILE A 372 15.46 8.77 5.62
C ILE A 372 16.25 9.06 4.33
N GLU A 373 17.56 8.78 4.32
CA GLU A 373 18.40 9.05 3.14
C GLU A 373 17.97 8.20 1.94
N THR A 374 17.67 6.92 2.17
CA THR A 374 17.19 6.02 1.11
C THR A 374 15.82 6.46 0.60
N MET A 375 14.90 6.81 1.48
CA MET A 375 13.58 7.28 1.05
C MET A 375 13.68 8.59 0.24
N ASN A 376 14.53 9.52 0.65
CA ASN A 376 14.76 10.76 -0.09
C ASN A 376 15.45 10.50 -1.44
N ALA A 377 16.42 9.58 -1.51
CA ALA A 377 17.05 9.19 -2.79
C ALA A 377 16.03 8.59 -3.76
N ILE A 378 15.11 7.74 -3.28
CA ILE A 378 14.01 7.20 -4.08
C ILE A 378 13.11 8.34 -4.56
N ARG A 379 12.73 9.27 -3.67
CA ARG A 379 11.87 10.41 -4.00
C ARG A 379 12.48 11.28 -5.09
N GLU A 380 13.75 11.65 -4.95
CA GLU A 380 14.48 12.47 -5.91
C GLU A 380 14.54 11.79 -7.29
N ALA A 381 14.94 10.53 -7.31
CA ALA A 381 15.04 9.76 -8.55
C ALA A 381 13.69 9.58 -9.25
N ALA A 382 12.63 9.30 -8.50
CA ALA A 382 11.28 9.13 -9.04
C ALA A 382 10.72 10.45 -9.58
N GLN A 383 10.92 11.58 -8.88
CA GLN A 383 10.50 12.91 -9.33
C GLN A 383 11.20 13.36 -10.62
N ALA A 384 12.44 12.92 -10.84
CA ALA A 384 13.15 13.20 -12.09
C ALA A 384 12.49 12.48 -13.30
N VAL A 385 11.73 11.42 -13.07
CA VAL A 385 10.95 10.72 -14.12
C VAL A 385 9.55 11.33 -14.27
N ASP A 386 8.82 11.47 -13.16
CA ASP A 386 7.51 12.14 -13.11
C ASP A 386 7.44 13.09 -11.90
N PRO A 387 7.38 14.43 -12.12
CA PRO A 387 7.24 15.40 -11.03
C PRO A 387 5.99 15.19 -10.16
N ASN A 388 4.97 14.53 -10.68
CA ASN A 388 3.70 14.27 -10.01
C ASN A 388 3.62 12.87 -9.37
N VAL A 389 4.72 12.11 -9.35
CA VAL A 389 4.75 10.81 -8.70
C VAL A 389 4.34 10.94 -7.24
N ILE A 390 3.37 10.12 -6.80
CA ILE A 390 3.01 10.06 -5.39
C ILE A 390 3.80 8.94 -4.69
N ILE A 391 4.43 9.28 -3.57
CA ILE A 391 5.08 8.30 -2.69
C ILE A 391 4.56 8.50 -1.28
N TYR A 392 4.10 7.42 -0.66
CA TYR A 392 3.63 7.42 0.71
C TYR A 392 3.82 6.03 1.34
N GLY A 393 3.63 5.93 2.63
CA GLY A 393 3.74 4.65 3.30
C GLY A 393 3.35 4.69 4.77
N GLU A 394 3.56 3.55 5.42
CA GLU A 394 3.34 3.41 6.84
C GLU A 394 4.52 3.96 7.62
N GLY A 395 4.34 5.10 8.29
CA GLY A 395 5.36 5.75 9.10
C GLY A 395 5.62 5.06 10.45
N TRP A 396 5.60 3.73 10.46
CA TRP A 396 5.85 2.88 11.64
C TRP A 396 6.54 1.58 11.26
N ALA A 397 6.95 0.81 12.27
CA ALA A 397 7.42 -0.56 12.17
C ALA A 397 6.51 -1.46 13.02
N ALA A 398 6.44 -2.75 12.74
CA ALA A 398 5.65 -3.71 13.51
C ALA A 398 6.28 -4.04 14.88
N SER A 399 7.61 -3.95 14.98
CA SER A 399 8.38 -4.03 16.22
C SER A 399 9.63 -3.11 16.14
N ALA A 400 10.49 -3.08 17.15
CA ALA A 400 11.65 -2.20 17.16
C ALA A 400 12.69 -2.61 16.10
N PRO A 401 13.01 -1.76 15.10
CA PRO A 401 14.09 -2.02 14.16
C PRO A 401 15.47 -1.91 14.81
N ALA A 402 16.47 -2.63 14.27
CA ALA A 402 17.85 -2.53 14.73
C ALA A 402 18.59 -1.35 14.06
N TYR A 403 17.97 -0.19 14.03
CA TYR A 403 18.56 1.05 13.51
C TYR A 403 18.02 2.25 14.29
N PRO A 404 18.78 3.36 14.46
CA PRO A 404 18.32 4.53 15.23
C PRO A 404 17.03 5.13 14.69
N GLU A 405 16.02 5.26 15.54
CA GLU A 405 14.67 5.70 15.15
C GLU A 405 14.66 7.10 14.53
N GLU A 406 15.53 8.00 14.99
CA GLU A 406 15.68 9.36 14.46
C GLU A 406 16.23 9.40 13.02
N LYS A 407 16.78 8.29 12.52
CA LYS A 407 17.25 8.13 11.14
C LYS A 407 16.28 7.37 10.24
N LEU A 408 15.20 6.85 10.81
CA LEU A 408 14.19 6.08 10.10
C LEU A 408 13.06 6.97 9.59
N ALA A 409 12.40 6.54 8.51
CA ALA A 409 11.24 7.20 7.93
C ALA A 409 9.96 6.98 8.78
N MET A 410 10.12 7.07 10.10
CA MET A 410 9.02 7.07 11.05
C MET A 410 8.14 8.29 10.88
N LYS A 411 6.87 8.20 11.20
CA LYS A 411 5.88 9.28 11.07
C LYS A 411 6.34 10.59 11.70
N ALA A 412 6.98 10.54 12.87
CA ALA A 412 7.53 11.71 13.54
C ALA A 412 8.60 12.45 12.71
N ASN A 413 9.23 11.77 11.76
CA ASN A 413 10.29 12.29 10.90
C ASN A 413 9.77 12.72 9.50
N THR A 414 8.47 12.64 9.24
CA THR A 414 7.88 12.90 7.91
C THR A 414 8.25 14.27 7.33
N ALA A 415 8.42 15.29 8.15
CA ALA A 415 8.89 16.60 7.70
C ALA A 415 10.27 16.56 7.00
N GLN A 416 11.09 15.53 7.24
CA GLN A 416 12.41 15.34 6.61
C GLN A 416 12.35 14.54 5.31
N LEU A 417 11.18 14.07 4.89
CA LEU A 417 10.99 13.11 3.79
C LEU A 417 10.66 13.76 2.44
N GLY A 418 11.10 14.97 2.14
CA GLY A 418 11.03 15.57 0.80
C GLY A 418 9.64 15.52 0.12
N GLY A 419 8.54 15.57 0.89
CA GLY A 419 7.17 15.50 0.36
C GLY A 419 6.59 14.09 0.27
N ILE A 420 7.27 13.05 0.75
CA ILE A 420 6.68 11.71 0.96
C ILE A 420 5.63 11.81 2.07
N ALA A 421 4.50 11.11 1.90
CA ALA A 421 3.41 11.14 2.86
C ALA A 421 3.41 9.89 3.78
N ALA A 422 2.79 10.02 4.94
CA ALA A 422 2.55 8.92 5.86
C ALA A 422 1.05 8.79 6.18
N PHE A 423 0.61 7.58 6.54
CA PHE A 423 -0.76 7.33 6.97
C PHE A 423 -1.08 8.02 8.30
N GLY A 424 -2.21 8.75 8.34
CA GLY A 424 -2.70 9.46 9.53
C GLY A 424 -3.58 8.58 10.42
N ASP A 425 -2.99 7.63 11.12
CA ASP A 425 -3.71 6.71 12.02
C ASP A 425 -4.33 7.44 13.23
N GLU A 426 -3.88 8.66 13.58
CA GLU A 426 -4.55 9.52 14.55
C GLU A 426 -5.99 9.80 14.15
N MET A 427 -6.21 10.12 12.87
CA MET A 427 -7.54 10.36 12.33
C MET A 427 -8.34 9.07 12.24
N ARG A 428 -7.75 8.00 11.68
CA ARG A 428 -8.41 6.69 11.54
C ARG A 428 -8.97 6.22 12.88
N ASP A 429 -8.10 6.15 13.89
CA ASP A 429 -8.48 5.61 15.20
C ASP A 429 -9.26 6.62 16.04
N GLY A 430 -9.05 7.92 15.84
CA GLY A 430 -9.89 8.98 16.37
C GLY A 430 -11.34 8.92 15.86
N LEU A 431 -11.54 8.44 14.64
CA LEU A 431 -12.86 8.22 14.06
C LEU A 431 -13.49 6.89 14.51
N ARG A 432 -12.80 5.76 14.27
CA ARG A 432 -13.38 4.41 14.40
C ARG A 432 -13.05 3.66 15.70
N GLY A 433 -12.04 4.08 16.44
CA GLY A 433 -11.47 3.37 17.59
C GLY A 433 -10.17 2.64 17.26
N GLY A 434 -9.35 2.36 18.27
CA GLY A 434 -8.02 1.79 18.16
C GLY A 434 -8.01 0.36 17.59
N TRP A 435 -6.92 -0.04 16.97
CA TRP A 435 -6.80 -1.34 16.30
C TRP A 435 -6.77 -2.56 17.22
N ARG A 436 -6.46 -2.36 18.52
CA ARG A 436 -6.28 -3.46 19.49
C ARG A 436 -7.57 -4.12 19.96
N ASP A 437 -8.70 -3.40 19.92
CA ASP A 437 -10.00 -3.92 20.35
C ASP A 437 -11.09 -3.51 19.34
N ASP A 438 -11.58 -4.48 18.58
CA ASP A 438 -12.63 -4.26 17.58
C ASP A 438 -13.95 -3.76 18.13
N LYS A 439 -14.17 -3.87 19.44
CA LYS A 439 -15.36 -3.36 20.14
C LYS A 439 -15.18 -1.94 20.66
N GLU A 440 -13.96 -1.44 20.70
CA GLU A 440 -13.66 -0.07 21.04
C GLU A 440 -14.13 0.85 19.92
N GLY A 441 -14.99 1.79 20.25
CA GLY A 441 -15.42 2.83 19.31
C GLY A 441 -14.79 4.17 19.67
N ALA A 442 -14.94 5.16 18.79
CA ALA A 442 -14.46 6.51 19.00
C ALA A 442 -15.49 7.55 18.56
N PHE A 443 -15.03 8.63 17.90
CA PHE A 443 -15.89 9.75 17.51
C PHE A 443 -17.15 9.31 16.76
N LEU A 444 -17.05 8.44 15.76
CA LEU A 444 -18.19 8.05 14.90
C LEU A 444 -19.39 7.51 15.71
N ILE A 445 -19.16 6.73 16.75
CA ILE A 445 -20.25 6.18 17.56
C ILE A 445 -20.57 7.03 18.81
N GLY A 446 -20.09 8.27 18.84
CA GLY A 446 -20.39 9.24 19.91
C GLY A 446 -19.63 8.98 21.20
N ILE A 447 -18.39 8.49 21.14
CA ILE A 447 -17.47 8.39 22.29
C ILE A 447 -16.59 9.65 22.30
N ALA A 448 -16.71 10.41 23.39
CA ALA A 448 -16.03 11.69 23.57
C ALA A 448 -14.53 11.54 23.82
N GLY A 449 -13.75 12.59 23.50
CA GLY A 449 -12.32 12.67 23.77
C GLY A 449 -11.44 12.46 22.54
N ASN A 450 -12.06 12.22 21.36
CA ASN A 450 -11.34 12.03 20.09
C ASN A 450 -11.42 13.26 19.17
N GLU A 451 -12.06 14.33 19.59
CA GLU A 451 -12.30 15.51 18.76
C GLU A 451 -10.98 16.15 18.28
N GLU A 452 -9.93 16.17 19.13
CA GLU A 452 -8.64 16.74 18.74
C GLU A 452 -7.91 15.88 17.72
N SER A 453 -8.02 14.54 17.78
CA SER A 453 -7.48 13.64 16.76
C SER A 453 -8.18 13.81 15.41
N VAL A 454 -9.50 14.04 15.42
CA VAL A 454 -10.26 14.36 14.20
C VAL A 454 -9.84 15.71 13.63
N LYS A 455 -9.68 16.76 14.47
CA LYS A 455 -9.17 18.07 14.03
C LYS A 455 -7.77 17.98 13.45
N PHE A 456 -6.90 17.19 14.08
CA PHE A 456 -5.54 16.94 13.62
C PHE A 456 -5.53 16.37 12.20
N GLY A 457 -6.41 15.39 11.93
CA GLY A 457 -6.59 14.82 10.60
C GLY A 457 -7.16 15.84 9.60
N ILE A 458 -8.14 16.65 10.01
CA ILE A 458 -8.75 17.67 9.14
C ILE A 458 -7.70 18.64 8.57
N VAL A 459 -6.73 19.05 9.36
CA VAL A 459 -5.67 19.99 8.89
C VAL A 459 -4.50 19.29 8.19
N GLY A 460 -4.49 17.95 8.08
CA GLY A 460 -3.42 17.19 7.44
C GLY A 460 -2.15 17.10 8.27
N ALA A 461 -2.27 16.90 9.59
CA ALA A 461 -1.19 16.71 10.55
C ALA A 461 -0.16 17.86 10.63
N ILE A 462 -0.47 19.03 10.09
CA ILE A 462 0.38 20.22 10.15
C ILE A 462 0.22 20.98 11.47
N GLN A 463 1.16 21.86 11.76
CA GLN A 463 1.03 22.83 12.86
C GLN A 463 -0.18 23.77 12.63
N HIS A 464 -1.12 23.81 13.58
CA HIS A 464 -2.32 24.64 13.52
C HIS A 464 -2.73 25.16 14.89
N PRO A 465 -3.08 26.47 15.05
CA PRO A 465 -3.36 27.07 16.36
C PRO A 465 -4.64 26.55 17.02
N GLY A 466 -5.54 25.94 16.26
CA GLY A 466 -6.83 25.43 16.77
C GLY A 466 -6.79 24.01 17.32
N ILE A 467 -5.59 23.41 17.52
CA ILE A 467 -5.43 22.03 17.98
C ILE A 467 -4.69 21.98 19.32
N ASP A 468 -5.23 21.27 20.26
CA ASP A 468 -4.58 20.87 21.51
C ASP A 468 -3.87 19.51 21.30
N TYR A 469 -2.60 19.55 20.88
CA TYR A 469 -1.83 18.34 20.58
C TYR A 469 -1.68 17.38 21.76
N SER A 470 -1.79 17.89 23.02
CA SER A 470 -1.72 17.03 24.21
C SER A 470 -2.86 15.99 24.25
N LYS A 471 -3.97 16.27 23.54
CA LYS A 471 -5.19 15.42 23.49
C LYS A 471 -5.30 14.61 22.20
N VAL A 472 -4.40 14.79 21.24
CA VAL A 472 -4.33 13.92 20.06
C VAL A 472 -3.86 12.53 20.53
N ASN A 473 -4.47 11.46 19.99
CA ASN A 473 -3.92 10.11 20.20
C ASN A 473 -2.56 9.99 19.50
N TYR A 474 -1.74 9.01 19.86
CA TYR A 474 -0.41 8.74 19.31
C TYR A 474 0.54 9.95 19.27
N SER A 475 0.38 10.89 18.34
CA SER A 475 1.30 12.00 18.12
C SER A 475 0.96 13.23 18.98
N LYS A 476 1.95 13.72 19.77
CA LYS A 476 1.77 14.89 20.64
C LYS A 476 2.33 16.16 20.02
N ALA A 477 2.67 16.13 18.74
CA ALA A 477 3.17 17.23 17.94
C ALA A 477 2.74 17.07 16.48
N PRO A 478 2.70 18.13 15.67
CA PRO A 478 2.54 18.00 14.22
C PRO A 478 3.74 17.25 13.63
N TRP A 479 3.51 16.44 12.63
CA TRP A 479 4.58 15.69 11.96
C TRP A 479 4.67 15.97 10.45
N ALA A 480 3.66 16.59 9.85
CA ALA A 480 3.68 16.98 8.45
C ALA A 480 4.10 18.46 8.30
N GLU A 481 4.97 18.73 7.33
CA GLU A 481 5.31 20.09 6.91
C GLU A 481 4.20 20.68 6.04
N GLN A 482 3.66 19.87 5.13
CA GLN A 482 2.55 20.21 4.24
C GLN A 482 1.39 19.20 4.42
N PRO A 483 0.13 19.62 4.23
CA PRO A 483 -1.00 18.72 4.43
C PRO A 483 -1.01 17.53 3.46
N THR A 484 -0.37 17.65 2.29
CA THR A 484 -0.20 16.57 1.33
C THR A 484 0.75 15.46 1.79
N GLN A 485 1.45 15.64 2.91
CA GLN A 485 2.24 14.59 3.54
C GLN A 485 1.44 13.69 4.47
N MET A 486 0.14 13.89 4.59
CA MET A 486 -0.76 13.02 5.33
C MET A 486 -1.74 12.31 4.41
N ILE A 487 -1.82 10.98 4.53
CA ILE A 487 -2.91 10.18 3.96
C ILE A 487 -4.07 10.18 4.95
N SER A 488 -5.19 10.79 4.54
CA SER A 488 -6.42 10.88 5.32
C SER A 488 -7.32 9.69 5.02
N TYR A 489 -7.61 8.84 6.00
CA TYR A 489 -8.38 7.62 5.80
C TYR A 489 -9.14 7.19 7.05
N VAL A 490 -10.11 6.32 6.88
CA VAL A 490 -10.87 5.67 7.96
C VAL A 490 -10.77 4.16 7.91
N SER A 491 -10.42 3.60 6.77
CA SER A 491 -10.34 2.16 6.50
C SER A 491 -9.23 1.86 5.49
N CYS A 492 -8.66 0.66 5.54
CA CYS A 492 -7.69 0.11 4.58
C CYS A 492 -7.82 -1.41 4.56
N HIS A 493 -6.90 -2.10 3.84
CA HIS A 493 -6.89 -3.56 3.82
C HIS A 493 -6.59 -4.17 5.20
N ASP A 494 -5.77 -3.51 6.02
CA ASP A 494 -5.42 -3.97 7.37
C ASP A 494 -6.55 -3.78 8.39
N ASP A 495 -6.51 -4.57 9.43
CA ASP A 495 -7.47 -4.61 10.52
C ASP A 495 -8.91 -4.90 10.04
N MET A 496 -9.88 -4.63 10.90
CA MET A 496 -11.29 -4.76 10.56
C MET A 496 -11.75 -3.60 9.68
N CYS A 497 -12.38 -3.90 8.54
CA CYS A 497 -12.94 -2.87 7.66
C CYS A 497 -14.00 -2.02 8.36
N ILE A 498 -14.23 -0.80 7.88
CA ILE A 498 -15.12 0.16 8.57
C ILE A 498 -16.54 -0.35 8.70
N ALA A 499 -17.10 -1.06 7.72
CA ALA A 499 -18.45 -1.61 7.81
C ALA A 499 -18.59 -2.63 8.97
N ASP A 500 -17.64 -3.59 9.05
CA ASP A 500 -17.60 -4.56 10.15
C ASP A 500 -17.31 -3.88 11.49
N ARG A 501 -16.39 -2.91 11.52
CA ARG A 501 -16.04 -2.16 12.72
C ARG A 501 -17.24 -1.42 13.31
N LEU A 502 -18.00 -0.72 12.48
CA LEU A 502 -19.22 -0.03 12.91
C LEU A 502 -20.26 -1.01 13.43
N LYS A 503 -20.44 -2.16 12.77
CA LYS A 503 -21.35 -3.21 13.24
C LYS A 503 -20.94 -3.74 14.62
N CYS A 504 -19.66 -4.04 14.79
CA CYS A 504 -19.08 -4.55 16.03
C CYS A 504 -19.26 -3.56 17.18
N THR A 505 -18.85 -2.30 16.98
CA THR A 505 -18.89 -1.25 17.99
C THR A 505 -20.32 -0.84 18.37
N LEU A 506 -21.25 -0.75 17.41
CA LEU A 506 -22.65 -0.46 17.66
C LEU A 506 -23.32 -1.58 18.46
N SER A 507 -22.99 -2.84 18.14
CA SER A 507 -23.50 -4.02 18.86
C SER A 507 -22.97 -4.11 20.30
N ALA A 508 -21.72 -3.65 20.52
CA ALA A 508 -21.06 -3.68 21.83
C ALA A 508 -21.38 -2.50 22.74
N LYS A 509 -22.06 -1.44 22.24
CA LYS A 509 -22.33 -0.20 22.99
C LYS A 509 -23.12 -0.44 24.26
N LYS A 510 -22.51 -0.22 25.43
CA LYS A 510 -23.11 -0.43 26.74
C LYS A 510 -24.19 0.62 27.06
N GLY A 511 -25.19 0.26 27.89
CA GLY A 511 -26.12 1.20 28.51
C GLY A 511 -27.38 1.58 27.71
N LYS A 512 -27.63 0.96 26.55
CA LYS A 512 -28.85 1.16 25.75
C LYS A 512 -29.53 -0.17 25.46
N LYS A 513 -30.83 -0.10 25.16
CA LYS A 513 -31.59 -1.23 24.63
C LYS A 513 -30.87 -1.78 23.44
N LYS A 514 -30.64 -3.10 23.37
CA LYS A 514 -29.98 -3.77 22.25
C LYS A 514 -30.66 -3.35 20.95
N LEU A 515 -29.87 -2.85 20.00
CA LEU A 515 -30.34 -2.47 18.67
C LEU A 515 -30.71 -3.72 17.87
N THR A 516 -31.73 -3.60 17.02
CA THR A 516 -32.02 -4.62 16.00
C THR A 516 -31.04 -4.52 14.87
N ASP A 517 -30.87 -5.59 14.08
CA ASP A 517 -29.96 -5.58 12.92
C ASP A 517 -30.32 -4.47 11.90
N ASP A 518 -31.60 -4.21 11.67
CA ASP A 518 -32.07 -3.11 10.82
C ASP A 518 -31.68 -1.72 11.39
N GLN A 519 -31.72 -1.53 12.69
CA GLN A 519 -31.28 -0.29 13.33
C GLN A 519 -29.76 -0.13 13.25
N ILE A 520 -28.99 -1.23 13.38
CA ILE A 520 -27.54 -1.23 13.22
C ILE A 520 -27.20 -0.85 11.78
N THR A 521 -27.81 -1.49 10.79
CA THR A 521 -27.57 -1.20 9.37
C THR A 521 -27.86 0.26 9.02
N LYS A 522 -28.97 0.81 9.49
CA LYS A 522 -29.30 2.24 9.27
C LYS A 522 -28.27 3.19 9.88
N GLN A 523 -27.79 2.87 11.10
CA GLN A 523 -26.74 3.66 11.73
C GLN A 523 -25.40 3.50 11.01
N GLN A 524 -25.03 2.28 10.59
CA GLN A 524 -23.83 2.05 9.78
C GLN A 524 -23.83 2.91 8.51
N MET A 525 -24.96 2.95 7.78
CA MET A 525 -25.09 3.77 6.56
C MET A 525 -24.89 5.27 6.85
N ALA A 526 -25.48 5.78 7.90
CA ALA A 526 -25.31 7.19 8.30
C ALA A 526 -23.87 7.49 8.71
N LEU A 527 -23.25 6.61 9.49
CA LEU A 527 -21.89 6.74 9.98
C LEU A 527 -20.85 6.56 8.89
N MET A 528 -21.09 5.71 7.89
CA MET A 528 -20.27 5.59 6.70
C MET A 528 -20.23 6.92 5.92
N LYS A 529 -21.38 7.51 5.66
CA LYS A 529 -21.47 8.84 5.02
C LYS A 529 -20.75 9.90 5.84
N LEU A 530 -20.87 9.90 7.15
CA LEU A 530 -20.17 10.83 8.04
C LEU A 530 -18.65 10.62 7.98
N ALA A 531 -18.19 9.38 8.07
CA ALA A 531 -16.77 9.03 8.03
C ALA A 531 -16.09 9.49 6.72
N GLU A 532 -16.72 9.17 5.59
CA GLU A 532 -16.21 9.58 4.28
C GLU A 532 -16.31 11.09 4.05
N THR A 533 -17.31 11.76 4.63
CA THR A 533 -17.36 13.23 4.58
C THR A 533 -16.17 13.84 5.33
N VAL A 534 -15.80 13.30 6.51
CA VAL A 534 -14.62 13.77 7.25
C VAL A 534 -13.36 13.55 6.43
N THR A 535 -13.17 12.35 5.86
CA THR A 535 -12.02 12.01 5.00
C THR A 535 -11.92 12.94 3.79
N LEU A 536 -13.01 13.11 3.04
CA LEU A 536 -13.03 13.87 1.78
C LEU A 536 -13.03 15.40 1.96
N THR A 537 -13.30 15.92 3.16
CA THR A 537 -13.19 17.36 3.47
C THR A 537 -11.93 17.71 4.25
N SER A 538 -11.08 16.74 4.58
CA SER A 538 -9.78 16.94 5.21
C SER A 538 -8.74 17.45 4.20
N GLN A 539 -7.74 18.19 4.70
CA GLN A 539 -6.70 18.83 3.87
C GLN A 539 -5.61 17.88 3.40
N GLY A 540 -5.49 16.68 3.99
CA GLY A 540 -4.61 15.62 3.54
C GLY A 540 -5.08 14.97 2.24
N VAL A 541 -4.34 13.97 1.77
CA VAL A 541 -4.68 13.17 0.60
C VAL A 541 -5.71 12.11 1.00
N PRO A 542 -6.94 12.15 0.49
CA PRO A 542 -7.98 11.18 0.86
C PRO A 542 -7.70 9.82 0.26
N PHE A 543 -7.99 8.80 1.06
CA PHE A 543 -7.80 7.39 0.72
C PHE A 543 -9.07 6.61 1.08
N ILE A 544 -9.56 5.85 0.13
CA ILE A 544 -10.77 5.02 0.24
C ILE A 544 -10.35 3.56 0.04
N TRP A 545 -10.77 2.68 0.96
CA TRP A 545 -10.59 1.26 0.75
C TRP A 545 -11.70 0.69 -0.13
N CYS A 546 -11.30 -0.20 -1.03
CA CYS A 546 -12.16 -0.82 -2.03
C CYS A 546 -13.41 -1.45 -1.41
N GLY A 547 -14.57 -0.88 -1.75
CA GLY A 547 -15.87 -1.35 -1.32
C GLY A 547 -16.47 -0.59 -0.12
N ASP A 548 -15.77 0.35 0.50
CA ASP A 548 -16.36 1.21 1.54
C ASP A 548 -17.57 1.96 1.00
N GLU A 549 -17.50 2.39 -0.27
CA GLU A 549 -18.56 3.10 -0.97
C GLU A 549 -19.82 2.23 -1.24
N ILE A 550 -19.72 0.93 -1.04
CA ILE A 550 -20.82 -0.03 -1.18
C ILE A 550 -21.00 -0.91 0.07
N MET A 551 -20.54 -0.46 1.21
CA MET A 551 -20.68 -1.16 2.49
C MET A 551 -20.10 -2.58 2.50
N ARG A 552 -18.95 -2.79 1.87
CA ARG A 552 -18.26 -4.08 1.87
C ARG A 552 -17.94 -4.51 3.30
N ASP A 553 -18.30 -5.74 3.64
CA ASP A 553 -17.88 -6.41 4.87
C ASP A 553 -16.89 -7.55 4.58
N ARG A 554 -16.13 -7.96 5.58
CA ARG A 554 -15.24 -9.13 5.58
C ARG A 554 -15.71 -10.16 6.62
N LYS A 555 -17.01 -10.25 6.84
CA LYS A 555 -17.66 -11.18 7.78
C LYS A 555 -17.15 -11.05 9.22
N GLY A 556 -16.71 -9.85 9.61
CA GLY A 556 -16.14 -9.59 10.93
C GLY A 556 -14.75 -10.17 11.15
N VAL A 557 -14.05 -10.57 10.11
CA VAL A 557 -12.66 -11.06 10.21
C VAL A 557 -11.74 -9.86 10.36
N HIS A 558 -10.99 -9.82 11.46
CA HIS A 558 -10.06 -8.74 11.77
C HIS A 558 -8.89 -8.69 10.77
N ASN A 559 -8.16 -9.80 10.63
CA ASN A 559 -7.04 -9.91 9.70
C ASN A 559 -7.29 -11.05 8.69
N CYS A 560 -7.57 -10.68 7.44
CA CYS A 560 -8.04 -11.61 6.42
C CYS A 560 -7.01 -11.87 5.31
N TYR A 561 -5.71 -11.59 5.53
CA TYR A 561 -4.65 -11.66 4.52
C TYR A 561 -4.58 -13.00 3.77
N ALA A 562 -4.96 -14.11 4.40
CA ALA A 562 -5.00 -15.46 3.84
C ALA A 562 -6.39 -16.11 4.00
N SER A 563 -7.45 -15.32 4.15
CA SER A 563 -8.82 -15.84 4.21
C SER A 563 -9.34 -16.20 2.82
N PRO A 564 -10.32 -17.12 2.70
CA PRO A 564 -10.86 -17.51 1.40
C PRO A 564 -11.65 -16.37 0.71
N ASP A 565 -11.93 -16.53 -0.58
CA ASP A 565 -12.73 -15.59 -1.38
C ASP A 565 -14.09 -15.28 -0.74
N SER A 566 -14.71 -16.25 -0.05
CA SER A 566 -15.97 -16.04 0.67
C SER A 566 -15.93 -14.96 1.75
N VAL A 567 -14.72 -14.58 2.21
CA VAL A 567 -14.47 -13.47 3.13
C VAL A 567 -14.01 -12.23 2.37
N ASN A 568 -13.11 -12.41 1.40
CA ASN A 568 -12.39 -11.29 0.77
C ASN A 568 -13.05 -10.74 -0.48
N ALA A 569 -13.75 -11.55 -1.28
CA ALA A 569 -14.35 -11.11 -2.53
C ALA A 569 -15.41 -10.01 -2.32
N ILE A 570 -15.42 -9.04 -3.23
CA ILE A 570 -16.45 -8.00 -3.24
C ILE A 570 -17.73 -8.58 -3.82
N ASP A 571 -18.81 -8.56 -3.03
CA ASP A 571 -20.16 -8.79 -3.55
C ASP A 571 -20.68 -7.50 -4.21
N TRP A 572 -20.66 -7.47 -5.54
CA TRP A 572 -21.10 -6.31 -6.31
C TRP A 572 -22.61 -6.07 -6.27
N ASN A 573 -23.41 -7.01 -5.72
CA ASN A 573 -24.83 -6.77 -5.43
C ASN A 573 -24.97 -5.69 -4.34
N ASN A 574 -23.95 -5.49 -3.50
CA ASN A 574 -23.93 -4.42 -2.52
C ASN A 574 -24.04 -3.04 -3.18
N LYS A 575 -23.51 -2.83 -4.40
CA LYS A 575 -23.70 -1.56 -5.12
C LYS A 575 -25.18 -1.27 -5.36
N THR A 576 -26.00 -2.29 -5.62
CA THR A 576 -27.45 -2.14 -5.74
C THR A 576 -28.12 -1.88 -4.42
N ALA A 577 -27.74 -2.64 -3.39
CA ALA A 577 -28.33 -2.54 -2.05
C ALA A 577 -28.03 -1.20 -1.36
N TYR A 578 -26.83 -0.65 -1.60
CA TYR A 578 -26.31 0.57 -0.97
C TYR A 578 -26.03 1.68 -1.99
N LEU A 579 -26.80 1.74 -3.07
CA LEU A 579 -26.63 2.73 -4.15
C LEU A 579 -26.67 4.18 -3.64
N ASP A 580 -27.43 4.44 -2.58
CA ASP A 580 -27.50 5.75 -1.91
C ASP A 580 -26.16 6.17 -1.27
N ILE A 581 -25.38 5.20 -0.72
CA ILE A 581 -24.05 5.47 -0.17
C ILE A 581 -23.06 5.70 -1.30
N PHE A 582 -23.06 4.83 -2.30
CA PHE A 582 -22.21 4.99 -3.48
C PHE A 582 -22.38 6.37 -4.13
N ASN A 583 -23.62 6.78 -4.39
CA ASN A 583 -23.91 8.09 -4.98
C ASN A 583 -23.47 9.23 -4.07
N TYR A 584 -23.67 9.11 -2.76
CA TYR A 584 -23.23 10.12 -1.80
C TYR A 584 -21.71 10.29 -1.81
N ILE A 585 -20.93 9.20 -1.75
CA ILE A 585 -19.45 9.26 -1.76
C ILE A 585 -18.95 9.77 -3.11
N LYS A 586 -19.52 9.31 -4.22
CA LYS A 586 -19.21 9.85 -5.56
C LYS A 586 -19.41 11.37 -5.62
N ASP A 587 -20.53 11.86 -5.11
CA ASP A 587 -20.83 13.28 -5.14
C ASP A 587 -19.95 14.08 -4.16
N MET A 588 -19.51 13.48 -3.03
CA MET A 588 -18.50 14.07 -2.13
C MET A 588 -17.12 14.17 -2.79
N ILE A 589 -16.71 13.16 -3.58
CA ILE A 589 -15.47 13.21 -4.38
C ILE A 589 -15.58 14.35 -5.43
N ALA A 590 -16.72 14.45 -6.11
CA ALA A 590 -16.97 15.52 -7.07
C ALA A 590 -16.92 16.91 -6.41
N LEU A 591 -17.54 17.06 -5.24
CA LEU A 591 -17.52 18.30 -4.45
C LEU A 591 -16.09 18.68 -4.05
N ARG A 592 -15.28 17.74 -3.52
CA ARG A 592 -13.88 18.00 -3.20
C ARG A 592 -13.09 18.48 -4.42
N LYS A 593 -13.31 17.87 -5.59
CA LYS A 593 -12.64 18.25 -6.84
C LYS A 593 -13.05 19.64 -7.34
N ALA A 594 -14.30 20.00 -7.15
CA ALA A 594 -14.81 21.31 -7.53
C ALA A 594 -14.31 22.45 -6.62
N HIS A 595 -14.06 22.15 -5.34
CA HIS A 595 -13.77 23.15 -4.31
C HIS A 595 -12.33 23.09 -3.79
N PRO A 596 -11.43 24.00 -4.22
CA PRO A 596 -10.04 24.10 -3.74
C PRO A 596 -9.93 24.28 -2.22
N ALA A 597 -10.94 24.83 -1.55
CA ALA A 597 -11.00 25.01 -0.11
C ALA A 597 -10.80 23.70 0.68
N PHE A 598 -11.21 22.56 0.14
CA PHE A 598 -11.05 21.25 0.78
C PHE A 598 -9.70 20.58 0.47
N ARG A 599 -8.83 21.21 -0.35
CA ARG A 599 -7.58 20.63 -0.81
C ARG A 599 -6.52 21.73 -1.08
N MET A 600 -6.30 22.58 -0.10
CA MET A 600 -5.44 23.75 -0.22
C MET A 600 -3.97 23.42 -0.53
N GLY A 601 -3.48 22.24 -0.17
CA GLY A 601 -2.16 21.71 -0.50
C GLY A 601 -0.97 22.46 0.15
N CYS A 602 -1.23 23.49 0.94
CA CYS A 602 -0.22 24.35 1.54
C CYS A 602 -0.55 24.65 3.01
N ALA A 603 0.39 24.39 3.90
CA ALA A 603 0.21 24.56 5.34
C ALA A 603 -0.12 26.01 5.73
N GLU A 604 0.51 26.99 5.08
CA GLU A 604 0.23 28.40 5.33
C GLU A 604 -1.21 28.76 4.93
N LYS A 605 -1.68 28.30 3.77
CA LYS A 605 -3.08 28.50 3.35
C LYS A 605 -4.05 27.89 4.36
N VAL A 606 -3.79 26.69 4.84
CA VAL A 606 -4.65 26.03 5.84
C VAL A 606 -4.67 26.82 7.14
N ARG A 607 -3.51 27.20 7.69
CA ARG A 607 -3.43 27.98 8.94
C ARG A 607 -4.16 29.32 8.87
N ASN A 608 -4.09 29.99 7.74
CA ASN A 608 -4.65 31.35 7.57
C ASN A 608 -6.16 31.34 7.24
N ASN A 609 -6.67 30.25 6.66
CA ASN A 609 -8.01 30.23 6.10
C ASN A 609 -8.96 29.18 6.71
N LEU A 610 -8.46 28.19 7.47
CA LEU A 610 -9.29 27.26 8.22
C LEU A 610 -9.27 27.62 9.71
N ALA A 611 -10.43 27.74 10.32
CA ALA A 611 -10.55 28.02 11.76
C ALA A 611 -11.61 27.13 12.42
N PHE A 612 -11.26 26.46 13.53
CA PHE A 612 -12.21 25.67 14.27
C PHE A 612 -13.17 26.55 15.08
N ILE A 613 -14.47 26.24 15.02
CA ILE A 613 -15.50 26.89 15.81
C ILE A 613 -15.48 26.25 17.20
N PRO A 614 -15.33 27.02 18.30
CA PRO A 614 -15.44 26.49 19.64
C PRO A 614 -16.84 25.94 19.90
N VAL A 615 -16.95 24.66 20.17
CA VAL A 615 -18.22 24.00 20.52
C VAL A 615 -18.16 23.41 21.93
N LYS A 616 -19.26 23.56 22.70
CA LYS A 616 -19.36 22.98 24.06
C LYS A 616 -19.82 21.53 24.05
N GLN A 617 -20.48 21.11 22.98
CA GLN A 617 -21.00 19.76 22.80
C GLN A 617 -19.87 18.81 22.52
N LYS A 618 -19.79 17.69 23.24
CA LYS A 618 -18.90 16.57 22.95
C LYS A 618 -19.35 15.87 21.67
N ASN A 619 -18.42 15.21 21.02
CA ASN A 619 -18.65 14.47 19.75
C ASN A 619 -19.16 15.38 18.62
N VAL A 620 -18.70 16.61 18.61
CA VAL A 620 -18.95 17.59 17.54
C VAL A 620 -17.63 18.25 17.16
N VAL A 621 -17.36 18.33 15.87
CA VAL A 621 -16.26 19.12 15.31
C VAL A 621 -16.86 20.10 14.30
N ALA A 622 -16.53 21.37 14.41
CA ALA A 622 -17.00 22.41 13.50
C ALA A 622 -15.86 23.35 13.12
N PHE A 623 -15.84 23.77 11.87
CA PHE A 623 -14.84 24.70 11.36
C PHE A 623 -15.37 25.55 10.21
N THR A 624 -14.67 26.64 9.94
CA THR A 624 -14.90 27.52 8.79
C THR A 624 -13.71 27.50 7.87
N ILE A 625 -13.95 27.73 6.58
CA ILE A 625 -12.91 27.99 5.59
C ILE A 625 -13.24 29.27 4.83
N LYS A 626 -12.28 30.18 4.71
CA LYS A 626 -12.38 31.37 3.84
C LYS A 626 -12.08 30.95 2.40
N GLY A 627 -13.11 30.46 1.69
CA GLY A 627 -12.94 29.85 0.38
C GLY A 627 -12.47 30.84 -0.68
N SER A 628 -13.03 32.06 -0.70
CA SER A 628 -12.58 33.12 -1.64
C SER A 628 -11.08 33.42 -1.53
N ALA A 629 -10.50 33.34 -0.33
CA ALA A 629 -9.08 33.60 -0.10
C ALA A 629 -8.16 32.52 -0.69
N VAL A 630 -8.71 31.34 -1.04
CA VAL A 630 -7.98 30.21 -1.63
C VAL A 630 -8.42 29.90 -3.06
N GLY A 631 -9.19 30.81 -3.67
CA GLY A 631 -9.64 30.69 -5.06
C GLY A 631 -10.87 29.82 -5.26
N ASP A 632 -11.64 29.58 -4.20
CA ASP A 632 -12.89 28.82 -4.26
C ASP A 632 -14.06 29.70 -4.72
N SER A 633 -15.03 29.11 -5.39
CA SER A 633 -16.28 29.76 -5.77
C SER A 633 -17.20 30.03 -4.58
N TRP A 634 -17.08 29.25 -3.50
CA TRP A 634 -17.77 29.45 -2.23
C TRP A 634 -16.96 30.41 -1.34
N SER A 635 -17.56 31.55 -0.93
CA SER A 635 -16.80 32.60 -0.21
C SER A 635 -16.44 32.18 1.22
N ASP A 636 -17.43 31.83 2.02
CA ASP A 636 -17.28 31.37 3.40
C ASP A 636 -17.96 30.02 3.56
N ILE A 637 -17.18 29.01 3.92
CA ILE A 637 -17.67 27.65 4.08
C ILE A 637 -17.73 27.31 5.57
N VAL A 638 -18.82 26.68 6.01
CA VAL A 638 -18.98 26.15 7.36
C VAL A 638 -19.20 24.65 7.26
N VAL A 639 -18.41 23.88 7.98
CA VAL A 639 -18.50 22.41 8.07
C VAL A 639 -18.76 22.03 9.52
N VAL A 640 -19.75 21.16 9.75
CA VAL A 640 -20.07 20.64 11.09
C VAL A 640 -20.24 19.13 11.01
N PHE A 641 -19.55 18.40 11.85
CA PHE A 641 -19.68 16.95 12.07
C PHE A 641 -20.34 16.72 13.42
N ASN A 642 -21.46 15.99 13.44
CA ASN A 642 -22.17 15.59 14.65
C ASN A 642 -22.25 14.07 14.71
N SER A 643 -21.47 13.44 15.58
CA SER A 643 -21.52 11.99 15.77
C SER A 643 -22.45 11.55 16.92
N ASN A 644 -23.14 12.50 17.58
CA ASN A 644 -24.13 12.17 18.60
C ASN A 644 -25.37 11.52 17.98
N ASP A 645 -26.07 10.75 18.76
CA ASP A 645 -27.39 10.16 18.43
C ASP A 645 -28.57 11.14 18.55
N ARG A 646 -28.27 12.42 18.77
CA ARG A 646 -29.23 13.54 18.85
C ARG A 646 -28.76 14.71 18.01
N ALA A 647 -29.71 15.52 17.59
CA ALA A 647 -29.37 16.76 16.90
C ALA A 647 -28.69 17.76 17.86
N VAL A 648 -27.77 18.52 17.30
CA VAL A 648 -27.06 19.60 18.02
C VAL A 648 -27.31 20.94 17.33
N VAL A 649 -27.21 22.03 18.10
CA VAL A 649 -27.33 23.39 17.56
C VAL A 649 -25.99 24.10 17.75
N ILE A 650 -25.44 24.61 16.66
CA ILE A 650 -24.13 25.26 16.62
C ILE A 650 -24.33 26.72 16.22
N PRO A 651 -23.77 27.69 16.97
CA PRO A 651 -23.77 29.09 16.57
C PRO A 651 -22.90 29.27 15.31
N VAL A 652 -23.38 30.09 14.38
CA VAL A 652 -22.66 30.47 13.17
C VAL A 652 -22.75 32.00 12.99
N GLU A 653 -21.88 32.56 12.19
CA GLU A 653 -22.00 33.95 11.82
C GLU A 653 -23.35 34.23 11.16
N GLN A 654 -24.04 35.33 11.57
CA GLN A 654 -25.34 35.62 11.00
C GLN A 654 -25.22 35.96 9.50
N GLY A 655 -25.99 35.29 8.67
CA GLY A 655 -25.94 35.50 7.22
C GLY A 655 -26.92 34.62 6.45
N LYS A 656 -26.93 34.85 5.13
CA LYS A 656 -27.61 33.98 4.18
C LYS A 656 -26.66 32.84 3.77
N TYR A 657 -27.09 31.62 3.85
CA TYR A 657 -26.31 30.43 3.51
C TYR A 657 -27.05 29.56 2.50
N THR A 658 -26.31 28.96 1.61
CA THR A 658 -26.72 27.80 0.81
C THR A 658 -26.20 26.54 1.52
N ILE A 659 -27.07 25.56 1.76
CA ILE A 659 -26.71 24.30 2.43
C ILE A 659 -26.49 23.25 1.36
N ALA A 660 -25.24 22.80 1.22
CA ALA A 660 -24.82 21.81 0.23
C ALA A 660 -24.92 20.37 0.73
N VAL A 661 -24.61 20.14 2.01
CA VAL A 661 -24.68 18.82 2.63
C VAL A 661 -25.51 18.91 3.90
N GLU A 662 -26.53 18.07 4.04
CA GLU A 662 -27.38 18.01 5.22
C GLU A 662 -28.04 16.63 5.34
N ASN A 663 -27.94 16.00 6.54
CA ASN A 663 -28.63 14.75 6.86
C ASN A 663 -28.41 13.64 5.80
N GLY A 664 -27.16 13.42 5.40
CA GLY A 664 -26.76 12.39 4.43
C GLY A 664 -27.21 12.63 2.98
N LYS A 665 -27.62 13.86 2.67
CA LYS A 665 -27.92 14.33 1.31
C LYS A 665 -26.89 15.36 0.87
N ILE A 666 -26.60 15.42 -0.43
CA ILE A 666 -25.62 16.32 -1.03
C ILE A 666 -26.14 16.93 -2.31
N SER A 667 -25.86 18.20 -2.54
CA SER A 667 -25.96 18.90 -3.81
C SER A 667 -24.98 20.06 -3.82
N GLU A 668 -24.06 20.10 -4.79
CA GLU A 668 -23.11 21.21 -4.95
C GLU A 668 -23.83 22.55 -5.19
N GLN A 669 -24.93 22.54 -5.94
CA GLN A 669 -25.75 23.72 -6.19
C GLN A 669 -26.61 24.14 -5.00
N GLY A 670 -26.59 23.35 -3.91
CA GLY A 670 -27.36 23.55 -2.72
C GLY A 670 -28.67 22.76 -2.64
N LEU A 671 -28.97 22.25 -1.46
CA LEU A 671 -30.24 21.60 -1.12
C LEU A 671 -31.32 22.62 -0.76
N ARG A 672 -30.92 23.72 -0.14
CA ARG A 672 -31.80 24.82 0.28
C ARG A 672 -31.02 26.06 0.70
N ASN A 673 -31.69 27.21 0.70
CA ASN A 673 -31.17 28.46 1.24
C ASN A 673 -31.82 28.79 2.59
N ALA A 674 -31.06 29.42 3.49
CA ALA A 674 -31.55 29.84 4.80
C ALA A 674 -30.78 31.08 5.33
N THR A 675 -31.48 31.94 6.06
CA THR A 675 -30.84 32.99 6.85
C THR A 675 -30.63 32.45 8.26
N LEU A 676 -29.38 32.31 8.69
CA LEU A 676 -29.02 31.61 9.91
C LEU A 676 -28.19 32.47 10.85
N LYS A 677 -28.32 32.25 12.14
CA LYS A 677 -27.40 32.62 13.24
C LYS A 677 -27.00 31.39 14.06
N THR A 678 -27.70 30.28 13.84
CA THR A 678 -27.39 28.94 14.36
C THR A 678 -27.77 27.92 13.33
N ILE A 679 -27.05 26.80 13.27
CA ILE A 679 -27.43 25.63 12.46
C ILE A 679 -27.76 24.44 13.33
N LYS A 680 -28.88 23.77 13.05
CA LYS A 680 -29.26 22.48 13.67
C LYS A 680 -28.74 21.36 12.81
N VAL A 681 -27.81 20.55 13.35
CA VAL A 681 -27.19 19.41 12.67
C VAL A 681 -27.84 18.12 13.16
N ALA A 682 -28.29 17.31 12.23
CA ALA A 682 -28.98 16.04 12.52
C ALA A 682 -28.04 15.05 13.23
N PRO A 683 -28.61 14.00 13.92
CA PRO A 683 -27.82 12.93 14.52
C PRO A 683 -26.93 12.25 13.46
N GLN A 684 -25.71 11.84 13.86
CA GLN A 684 -24.80 11.02 13.05
C GLN A 684 -24.67 11.51 11.60
N SER A 685 -24.46 12.81 11.44
CA SER A 685 -24.42 13.44 10.12
C SER A 685 -23.44 14.63 10.04
N ALA A 686 -23.11 14.99 8.81
CA ALA A 686 -22.40 16.21 8.47
C ALA A 686 -23.35 17.27 7.94
N THR A 687 -22.98 18.55 8.12
CA THR A 687 -23.57 19.68 7.40
C THR A 687 -22.45 20.52 6.80
N ILE A 688 -22.58 20.83 5.50
CA ILE A 688 -21.70 21.76 4.80
C ILE A 688 -22.60 22.86 4.20
N MET A 689 -22.27 24.10 4.50
CA MET A 689 -22.98 25.27 3.98
C MET A 689 -21.99 26.39 3.62
N TYR A 690 -22.42 27.27 2.72
CA TYR A 690 -21.57 28.33 2.22
C TYR A 690 -22.34 29.64 1.94
N LYS A 691 -21.61 30.75 1.84
CA LYS A 691 -22.07 32.05 1.35
C LYS A 691 -21.60 32.30 -0.06
#